data_eb4e798f1095f8e895e6ce1578691c96
#
_entry.id   eb4e798f1095f8e895e6ce1578691c96
#
_cell.length_a   1.000
_cell.length_b   1.000
_cell.length_c   1.000
_cell.angle_alpha   90.00
_cell.angle_beta   90.00
_cell.angle_gamma   90.00
#
_symmetry.space_group_name_H-M   'P 1'
#
loop_
_entity.id
_entity.type
_entity.pdbx_description
1 polymer ?
#
loop_
_entity_poly.entity_id
_entity_poly.type
_entity_poly.pdbx_seq_one_letter_code
_entity_poly.pdbx_strand_id
1 'polypeptide(L)'
;MLRSRCCLAVAALVLTPLAAHAQKRALTQADWDKWKSIQGAAISNDGKWALYSLVPLAGDGELVIRSTPGSVEYHIPRGYLGRPNNVPGGLRPRSANPEDDPTAALTAPGQFTADSRYAVVLTYPPRAEFERAARNRRASAAFQTRADLAIVSVADGKVTSVPSVRSFRLPASGGTWLAFVPEDSAAAPDSAAGRVGRAAGGPAIGDSSSRGARRQYGNALVLRNLTTGADERIADVQAFFFDDSARVLGYTVVSRTPGRDGAYIRNLSTGTTTALLTGTGDYKSLVLDKASSQAAFLTNRDEFGTPKATYSLYYASLKTSGSASAAVTPAAVPSGMRVSENASVAFTKNGNAIMFGVAPILADSVPSDSLAGKAVFDLWHYKDAQLQPTQRLNAGRDRTRSHQSLWFIAQKKLVTLAVDSLPTVSVGADGKVVLGTSRERYNIESMWGDGATDVYVIDGTTGAAKLVKDHISGTATLSPDEKFIAYFDKAHWYTYNIASGKTTNITSPVKGVSFAQETADTPAIPGAWGVAGWTKGDKSILLYDRYDVWELDPNGMKPAVSVTDSVGRRNSLVQLAGARGGRGGGASNTPADSSNALDPNASLLLRALNEETKAAGFYRDQLGDSRAPQPVMMADVSWGTPIKAKNAEEYLVTKGTYVDFPNLYAGPSLTNLVKISDANPQQKDYNWGTVELVRWISTDGFEQKGLLYKPENFDPTRKYPMISYFYEQLSNGLHNYIPPNGRNVINPTHYVSNGYLVFEPDIHYEIGYPGPSAMKSIIPGIQMLLARGYVDAKRLGVQGQSWGGYQTLYMITQTQIFAAAMAGAPVVNMTSAYGGIRWGTGIARSGQYENGQSRIGGSIWQSPMRYIENSPLFWLDKVTTPLFIMSNDADDAVPWYQGIETFVGMRRLGKEVYFIDYNNDVHNPAGRANQKDIAMRMQQFFDTKLKGAPAPDWMVHGIPYRDKGRDQLGAVAQP
;
A
#
# COMPACT_ATOMS: atom_id res chain seq x y z
N MET A 1 -13.03 60.09 -81.03
CA MET A 1 -14.40 59.68 -80.72
C MET A 1 -14.33 58.14 -80.56
N LEU A 2 -14.47 57.60 -79.45
CA LEU A 2 -15.24 56.40 -79.11
C LEU A 2 -14.83 55.93 -77.72
N ARG A 3 -15.82 55.77 -76.92
CA ARG A 3 -15.69 55.37 -75.48
C ARG A 3 -15.51 53.88 -75.39
N SER A 4 -14.49 53.46 -74.65
CA SER A 4 -14.27 52.06 -74.16
C SER A 4 -14.96 51.84 -72.83
N ARG A 5 -15.82 50.85 -72.74
CA ARG A 5 -16.41 50.37 -71.43
C ARG A 5 -15.58 49.20 -70.93
N CYS A 6 -14.96 49.38 -69.79
CA CYS A 6 -14.34 48.30 -68.98
C CYS A 6 -15.43 47.59 -68.20
N CYS A 7 -15.54 46.26 -68.36
CA CYS A 7 -16.26 45.35 -67.54
C CYS A 7 -15.33 44.86 -66.36
N LEU A 8 -15.63 45.28 -65.10
CA LEU A 8 -15.00 44.66 -63.90
C LEU A 8 -15.71 43.33 -63.60
N ALA A 9 -14.98 42.24 -63.73
CA ALA A 9 -15.39 40.96 -63.11
C ALA A 9 -14.91 40.90 -61.70
N VAL A 10 -15.83 40.92 -60.72
CA VAL A 10 -15.56 40.67 -59.32
C VAL A 10 -15.50 39.15 -59.10
N ALA A 11 -14.30 38.60 -58.88
CA ALA A 11 -14.12 37.24 -58.43
C ALA A 11 -14.34 37.17 -56.92
N ALA A 12 -15.45 36.61 -56.48
CA ALA A 12 -15.71 36.32 -55.09
C ALA A 12 -14.85 35.10 -54.65
N LEU A 13 -13.75 35.34 -53.93
CA LEU A 13 -13.01 34.29 -53.21
C LEU A 13 -13.87 33.81 -52.02
N VAL A 14 -14.42 32.60 -52.13
CA VAL A 14 -15.01 31.89 -51.01
C VAL A 14 -13.86 31.36 -50.13
N LEU A 15 -13.53 32.06 -49.09
CA LEU A 15 -12.69 31.60 -47.98
C LEU A 15 -13.51 30.59 -47.15
N THR A 16 -13.39 29.32 -47.45
CA THR A 16 -13.75 28.26 -46.53
C THR A 16 -12.78 28.34 -45.35
N PRO A 17 -13.25 28.46 -44.11
CA PRO A 17 -12.35 28.35 -42.98
C PRO A 17 -11.86 26.89 -42.92
N LEU A 18 -10.61 26.65 -43.34
CA LEU A 18 -9.89 25.45 -42.88
C LEU A 18 -9.86 25.52 -41.36
N ALA A 19 -10.68 24.72 -40.73
CA ALA A 19 -10.51 24.44 -39.29
C ALA A 19 -9.10 23.82 -39.15
N ALA A 20 -8.13 24.65 -38.77
CA ALA A 20 -6.83 24.17 -38.36
C ALA A 20 -7.08 23.34 -37.11
N HIS A 21 -7.21 22.03 -37.26
CA HIS A 21 -7.07 21.12 -36.13
C HIS A 21 -5.70 21.42 -35.53
N ALA A 22 -5.67 21.98 -34.33
CA ALA A 22 -4.43 22.21 -33.60
C ALA A 22 -3.69 20.86 -33.57
N GLN A 23 -2.50 20.82 -34.19
CA GLN A 23 -1.70 19.60 -34.27
C GLN A 23 -1.37 19.18 -32.86
N LYS A 24 -1.73 17.94 -32.50
CA LYS A 24 -1.38 17.37 -31.21
C LYS A 24 0.14 17.45 -30.97
N ARG A 25 0.57 17.76 -29.77
CA ARG A 25 1.99 17.91 -29.44
C ARG A 25 2.52 16.75 -28.64
N ALA A 26 3.82 16.56 -28.65
CA ALA A 26 4.48 15.62 -27.77
C ALA A 26 4.39 16.09 -26.30
N LEU A 27 4.33 15.12 -25.40
CA LEU A 27 4.44 15.34 -23.97
C LEU A 27 5.83 15.83 -23.59
N THR A 28 5.89 16.88 -22.79
CA THR A 28 7.11 17.40 -22.20
C THR A 28 7.13 17.15 -20.68
N GLN A 29 8.28 17.36 -20.07
CA GLN A 29 8.44 17.23 -18.62
C GLN A 29 7.62 18.28 -17.84
N ALA A 30 7.36 19.44 -18.42
CA ALA A 30 6.51 20.50 -17.83
C ALA A 30 5.03 20.07 -17.72
N ASP A 31 4.63 19.05 -18.46
CA ASP A 31 3.25 18.57 -18.46
C ASP A 31 2.97 17.55 -17.34
N TRP A 32 4.01 16.86 -16.84
CA TRP A 32 3.86 15.80 -15.84
C TRP A 32 3.14 16.27 -14.55
N ASP A 33 3.51 17.44 -14.04
CA ASP A 33 2.99 17.95 -12.78
C ASP A 33 1.50 18.33 -12.82
N LYS A 34 0.96 18.58 -14.02
CA LYS A 34 -0.43 18.98 -14.24
C LYS A 34 -1.41 17.80 -14.25
N TRP A 35 -0.88 16.56 -14.40
CA TRP A 35 -1.72 15.37 -14.49
C TRP A 35 -2.39 15.07 -13.17
N LYS A 36 -3.73 14.96 -13.19
CA LYS A 36 -4.54 14.75 -11.99
C LYS A 36 -4.85 13.27 -11.79
N SER A 37 -4.93 12.85 -10.54
CA SER A 37 -5.47 11.57 -10.11
C SER A 37 -6.81 11.75 -9.40
N ILE A 38 -7.69 10.78 -9.49
CA ILE A 38 -8.92 10.70 -8.69
C ILE A 38 -8.57 9.94 -7.40
N GLN A 39 -8.83 10.55 -6.24
CA GLN A 39 -8.53 9.96 -4.94
C GLN A 39 -9.73 10.03 -4.01
N GLY A 40 -9.87 9.03 -3.11
CA GLY A 40 -10.88 9.03 -2.06
C GLY A 40 -12.31 9.06 -2.56
N ALA A 41 -12.59 8.39 -3.69
CA ALA A 41 -13.93 8.29 -4.23
C ALA A 41 -14.87 7.58 -3.26
N ALA A 42 -16.04 8.15 -3.03
CA ALA A 42 -17.10 7.59 -2.17
C ALA A 42 -18.48 7.93 -2.74
N ILE A 43 -19.45 7.07 -2.44
CA ILE A 43 -20.87 7.29 -2.75
C ILE A 43 -21.63 7.50 -1.44
N SER A 44 -22.61 8.40 -1.45
CA SER A 44 -23.50 8.62 -0.31
C SER A 44 -24.35 7.38 -0.01
N ASN A 45 -24.79 7.23 1.24
CA ASN A 45 -25.58 6.06 1.64
C ASN A 45 -26.88 5.91 0.85
N ASP A 46 -27.50 7.01 0.43
CA ASP A 46 -28.72 7.05 -0.38
C ASP A 46 -28.46 6.88 -1.89
N GLY A 47 -27.18 6.78 -2.28
CA GLY A 47 -26.78 6.59 -3.67
C GLY A 47 -26.88 7.83 -4.57
N LYS A 48 -27.31 8.98 -4.05
CA LYS A 48 -27.60 10.16 -4.89
C LYS A 48 -26.40 11.03 -5.19
N TRP A 49 -25.32 10.90 -4.42
CA TRP A 49 -24.14 11.73 -4.50
C TRP A 49 -22.85 10.91 -4.51
N ALA A 50 -21.92 11.30 -5.33
CA ALA A 50 -20.53 10.86 -5.29
C ALA A 50 -19.61 12.02 -4.88
N LEU A 51 -18.55 11.74 -4.16
CA LEU A 51 -17.46 12.66 -3.90
C LEU A 51 -16.12 12.04 -4.29
N TYR A 52 -15.19 12.87 -4.72
CA TYR A 52 -13.82 12.48 -5.02
C TYR A 52 -12.90 13.68 -5.05
N SER A 53 -11.62 13.48 -4.82
CA SER A 53 -10.61 14.54 -4.95
C SER A 53 -9.87 14.41 -6.26
N LEU A 54 -9.71 15.52 -6.97
CA LEU A 54 -8.82 15.68 -8.12
C LEU A 54 -7.49 16.25 -7.62
N VAL A 55 -6.44 15.42 -7.69
CA VAL A 55 -5.13 15.78 -7.13
C VAL A 55 -4.07 15.74 -8.23
N PRO A 56 -3.47 16.88 -8.59
CA PRO A 56 -2.37 16.93 -9.53
C PRO A 56 -1.10 16.34 -8.91
N LEU A 57 -0.15 15.86 -9.72
CA LEU A 57 1.14 15.38 -9.23
C LEU A 57 1.92 16.47 -8.46
N ALA A 58 1.77 17.72 -8.87
CA ALA A 58 2.29 18.87 -8.12
C ALA A 58 1.37 20.07 -8.32
N GLY A 59 0.70 20.48 -7.27
CA GLY A 59 -0.26 21.60 -7.31
C GLY A 59 -1.34 21.48 -6.25
N ASP A 60 -2.35 22.33 -6.36
CA ASP A 60 -3.47 22.35 -5.44
C ASP A 60 -4.55 21.35 -5.91
N GLY A 61 -5.07 20.59 -4.97
CA GLY A 61 -6.17 19.67 -5.19
C GLY A 61 -7.53 20.32 -5.03
N GLU A 62 -8.56 19.65 -5.51
CA GLU A 62 -9.96 20.02 -5.31
C GLU A 62 -10.80 18.81 -4.92
N LEU A 63 -11.84 19.02 -4.11
CA LEU A 63 -12.89 18.05 -3.87
C LEU A 63 -14.04 18.35 -4.83
N VAL A 64 -14.50 17.33 -5.52
CA VAL A 64 -15.69 17.38 -6.35
C VAL A 64 -16.79 16.58 -5.66
N ILE A 65 -17.98 17.17 -5.54
CA ILE A 65 -19.21 16.52 -5.07
C ILE A 65 -20.18 16.60 -6.23
N ARG A 66 -20.63 15.45 -6.72
CA ARG A 66 -21.48 15.37 -7.90
C ARG A 66 -22.68 14.46 -7.66
N SER A 67 -23.86 14.87 -8.16
CA SER A 67 -25.02 14.00 -8.15
C SER A 67 -24.80 12.79 -9.06
N THR A 68 -25.28 11.60 -8.68
CA THR A 68 -25.06 10.37 -9.46
C THR A 68 -25.75 10.37 -10.81
N PRO A 69 -26.91 11.03 -11.03
CA PRO A 69 -27.42 11.32 -12.37
C PRO A 69 -26.61 12.39 -13.14
N GLY A 70 -25.67 13.08 -12.48
CA GLY A 70 -24.67 13.89 -13.13
C GLY A 70 -25.04 15.33 -13.46
N SER A 71 -26.16 15.87 -12.98
CA SER A 71 -26.64 17.22 -13.33
C SER A 71 -26.14 18.33 -12.40
N VAL A 72 -25.77 18.03 -11.16
CA VAL A 72 -25.31 19.00 -10.16
C VAL A 72 -23.90 18.66 -9.73
N GLU A 73 -23.01 19.67 -9.68
CA GLU A 73 -21.61 19.51 -9.31
C GLU A 73 -21.14 20.69 -8.49
N TYR A 74 -20.39 20.41 -7.40
CA TYR A 74 -19.77 21.40 -6.53
C TYR A 74 -18.27 21.18 -6.48
N HIS A 75 -17.48 22.25 -6.61
CA HIS A 75 -16.04 22.24 -6.53
C HIS A 75 -15.55 22.96 -5.28
N ILE A 76 -14.80 22.29 -4.43
CA ILE A 76 -14.25 22.82 -3.19
C ILE A 76 -12.73 22.78 -3.27
N PRO A 77 -12.02 23.93 -3.27
CA PRO A 77 -10.57 23.94 -3.24
C PRO A 77 -10.05 23.21 -2.00
N ARG A 78 -9.16 22.23 -2.20
CA ARG A 78 -8.52 21.49 -1.11
C ARG A 78 -7.12 21.99 -0.78
N GLY A 79 -6.53 22.86 -1.62
CA GLY A 79 -5.17 23.32 -1.47
C GLY A 79 -4.13 22.23 -1.73
N TYR A 80 -2.92 22.41 -1.20
CA TYR A 80 -1.81 21.53 -1.47
C TYR A 80 -1.85 20.27 -0.61
N LEU A 81 -2.08 19.14 -1.25
CA LEU A 81 -2.18 17.82 -0.62
C LEU A 81 -0.84 17.06 -0.60
N GLY A 82 0.19 17.58 -1.28
CA GLY A 82 1.54 17.02 -1.26
C GLY A 82 2.26 17.39 0.04
N ARG A 83 3.00 16.44 0.64
CA ARG A 83 3.88 16.77 1.76
C ARG A 83 5.09 17.54 1.28
N PRO A 84 5.49 18.64 1.96
CA PRO A 84 6.81 19.18 1.76
C PRO A 84 7.86 18.12 2.14
N ASN A 85 8.90 17.95 1.31
CA ASN A 85 9.99 16.99 1.46
C ASN A 85 10.87 17.19 2.72
N ASN A 86 10.43 17.96 3.70
CA ASN A 86 11.16 18.27 4.93
C ASN A 86 10.30 17.94 6.15
N VAL A 87 10.13 16.65 6.45
CA VAL A 87 9.86 16.23 7.82
C VAL A 87 11.21 15.96 8.48
N PRO A 88 11.68 16.81 9.39
CA PRO A 88 12.86 16.48 10.18
C PRO A 88 12.50 15.30 11.10
N GLY A 89 13.23 14.21 11.00
CA GLY A 89 13.13 13.11 11.94
C GLY A 89 12.40 11.88 11.40
N GLY A 90 13.01 11.18 10.47
CA GLY A 90 13.20 9.73 10.49
C GLY A 90 12.01 8.76 10.49
N LEU A 91 10.76 9.20 10.40
CA LEU A 91 9.62 8.29 10.33
C LEU A 91 8.90 8.47 8.98
N ARG A 92 9.46 7.88 7.94
CA ARG A 92 8.71 7.61 6.71
C ARG A 92 7.72 6.47 7.02
N PRO A 93 6.44 6.56 6.65
CA PRO A 93 5.59 5.37 6.64
C PRO A 93 6.25 4.37 5.70
N ARG A 94 6.60 3.20 6.21
CA ARG A 94 7.09 2.11 5.39
C ARG A 94 5.92 1.58 4.58
N SER A 95 5.94 1.84 3.28
CA SER A 95 5.19 1.03 2.33
C SER A 95 5.79 -0.37 2.33
N ALA A 96 4.96 -1.37 2.51
CA ALA A 96 5.39 -2.77 2.42
C ALA A 96 5.72 -3.17 0.99
N ASN A 97 5.46 -2.29 0.02
CA ASN A 97 5.69 -2.52 -1.40
C ASN A 97 6.51 -1.37 -1.98
N PRO A 98 7.73 -1.61 -2.51
CA PRO A 98 8.57 -0.56 -3.09
C PRO A 98 7.95 0.14 -4.30
N GLU A 99 6.92 -0.44 -4.90
CA GLU A 99 6.22 0.09 -6.08
C GLU A 99 5.10 1.07 -5.73
N ASP A 100 4.69 1.13 -4.45
CA ASP A 100 3.66 2.06 -4.01
C ASP A 100 4.21 3.48 -3.92
N ASP A 101 3.52 4.41 -4.55
CA ASP A 101 3.84 5.83 -4.50
C ASP A 101 3.73 6.35 -3.05
N PRO A 102 4.83 6.73 -2.39
CA PRO A 102 4.78 7.22 -1.00
C PRO A 102 4.03 8.56 -0.87
N THR A 103 3.66 9.19 -1.97
CA THR A 103 2.92 10.46 -1.96
C THR A 103 1.39 10.26 -1.96
N ALA A 104 0.89 9.05 -2.24
CA ALA A 104 -0.53 8.80 -2.48
C ALA A 104 -1.41 8.71 -1.21
N ALA A 105 -0.87 8.66 0.01
CA ALA A 105 -1.62 8.07 1.13
C ALA A 105 -1.87 8.94 2.36
N LEU A 106 -1.85 10.29 2.30
CA LEU A 106 -1.78 11.05 3.56
C LEU A 106 -2.80 12.15 3.81
N THR A 107 -3.82 12.26 2.98
CA THR A 107 -4.94 13.18 3.27
C THR A 107 -6.19 12.37 3.56
N ALA A 108 -6.82 12.63 4.71
CA ALA A 108 -8.12 12.05 5.01
C ALA A 108 -9.09 12.33 3.84
N PRO A 109 -9.71 11.30 3.27
CA PRO A 109 -10.69 11.51 2.20
C PRO A 109 -11.86 12.34 2.71
N GLY A 110 -12.57 13.01 1.81
CA GLY A 110 -13.88 13.57 2.13
C GLY A 110 -14.84 12.45 2.55
N GLN A 111 -15.75 12.74 3.43
CA GLN A 111 -16.74 11.79 3.96
C GLN A 111 -18.13 12.37 3.88
N PHE A 112 -19.12 11.54 3.50
CA PHE A 112 -20.51 11.89 3.68
C PHE A 112 -20.97 11.62 5.11
N THR A 113 -21.90 12.44 5.62
CA THR A 113 -22.68 12.07 6.80
C THR A 113 -23.54 10.84 6.49
N ALA A 114 -23.84 10.05 7.52
CA ALA A 114 -24.59 8.80 7.33
C ALA A 114 -26.01 9.02 6.77
N ASP A 115 -26.59 10.18 6.98
CA ASP A 115 -27.89 10.60 6.39
C ASP A 115 -27.75 11.25 4.99
N SER A 116 -26.54 11.28 4.44
CA SER A 116 -26.24 11.80 3.11
C SER A 116 -26.51 13.30 2.90
N ARG A 117 -26.70 14.10 3.96
CA ARG A 117 -27.01 15.55 3.82
C ARG A 117 -25.78 16.44 3.67
N TYR A 118 -24.66 16.01 4.22
CA TYR A 118 -23.43 16.80 4.18
C TYR A 118 -22.24 15.96 3.70
N ALA A 119 -21.30 16.63 3.04
CA ALA A 119 -19.94 16.15 2.81
C ALA A 119 -18.97 16.95 3.68
N VAL A 120 -18.04 16.28 4.34
CA VAL A 120 -17.09 16.89 5.28
C VAL A 120 -15.67 16.55 4.85
N VAL A 121 -14.79 17.57 4.79
CA VAL A 121 -13.43 17.37 4.31
C VAL A 121 -12.47 18.40 4.93
N LEU A 122 -11.21 18.01 5.10
CA LEU A 122 -10.12 18.96 5.44
C LEU A 122 -9.61 19.64 4.16
N THR A 123 -9.43 20.95 4.23
CA THR A 123 -8.82 21.78 3.20
C THR A 123 -7.52 22.38 3.73
N TYR A 124 -6.56 22.63 2.84
CA TYR A 124 -5.21 23.05 3.20
C TYR A 124 -4.86 24.35 2.48
N PRO A 125 -3.84 25.09 2.95
CA PRO A 125 -3.34 26.25 2.24
C PRO A 125 -2.87 25.92 0.82
N PRO A 126 -2.91 26.89 -0.11
CA PRO A 126 -2.38 26.71 -1.45
C PRO A 126 -0.87 26.42 -1.48
N ARG A 127 -0.39 25.69 -2.48
CA ARG A 127 1.02 25.34 -2.67
C ARG A 127 1.95 26.56 -2.61
N ALA A 128 1.53 27.68 -3.21
CA ALA A 128 2.32 28.92 -3.20
C ALA A 128 2.63 29.43 -1.78
N GLU A 129 1.75 29.21 -0.81
CA GLU A 129 1.99 29.57 0.58
C GLU A 129 3.00 28.62 1.24
N PHE A 130 2.91 27.33 0.97
CA PHE A 130 3.91 26.35 1.42
C PHE A 130 5.31 26.70 0.91
N GLU A 131 5.45 27.00 -0.37
CA GLU A 131 6.73 27.37 -0.98
C GLU A 131 7.29 28.68 -0.41
N ARG A 132 6.42 29.65 -0.15
CA ARG A 132 6.82 30.91 0.52
C ARG A 132 7.31 30.66 1.94
N ALA A 133 6.60 29.85 2.71
CA ALA A 133 6.99 29.48 4.06
C ALA A 133 8.30 28.66 4.09
N ALA A 134 8.50 27.76 3.14
CA ALA A 134 9.71 26.95 3.04
C ALA A 134 10.98 27.79 2.76
N ARG A 135 10.86 28.90 2.04
CA ARG A 135 11.98 29.84 1.80
C ARG A 135 12.37 30.60 3.06
N ASN A 136 11.47 30.75 4.01
CA ASN A 136 11.73 31.41 5.27
C ASN A 136 11.92 30.38 6.41
N ARG A 137 13.17 29.99 6.69
CA ARG A 137 13.51 28.96 7.70
C ARG A 137 12.92 29.21 9.09
N ARG A 138 12.66 30.47 9.49
CA ARG A 138 11.98 30.79 10.75
C ARG A 138 10.48 30.61 10.68
N ALA A 139 9.89 30.81 9.51
CA ALA A 139 8.46 30.61 9.29
C ALA A 139 8.12 29.11 9.08
N SER A 140 9.04 28.31 8.53
CA SER A 140 8.77 26.89 8.27
C SER A 140 8.57 26.04 9.53
N ALA A 141 9.18 26.44 10.64
CA ALA A 141 8.96 25.79 11.94
C ALA A 141 7.59 26.16 12.57
N ALA A 142 7.05 27.33 12.22
CA ALA A 142 5.74 27.82 12.66
C ALA A 142 4.61 27.51 11.66
N PHE A 143 4.95 27.20 10.41
CA PHE A 143 4.01 26.81 9.36
C PHE A 143 3.72 25.30 9.47
N GLN A 144 3.18 24.90 10.61
CA GLN A 144 2.49 23.63 10.71
C GLN A 144 1.26 23.73 9.80
N THR A 145 1.04 22.71 9.02
CA THR A 145 -0.05 22.65 8.05
C THR A 145 -1.39 22.80 8.74
N ARG A 146 -1.86 24.03 8.89
CA ARG A 146 -3.19 24.29 9.42
C ARG A 146 -4.19 23.92 8.36
N ALA A 147 -4.99 22.90 8.64
CA ALA A 147 -6.13 22.56 7.80
C ALA A 147 -7.37 23.31 8.31
N ASP A 148 -8.24 23.67 7.39
CA ASP A 148 -9.60 24.11 7.71
C ASP A 148 -10.57 22.95 7.46
N LEU A 149 -11.70 22.94 8.14
CA LEU A 149 -12.74 21.95 7.96
C LEU A 149 -13.86 22.53 7.11
N ALA A 150 -14.06 22.00 5.93
CA ALA A 150 -15.17 22.37 5.07
C ALA A 150 -16.34 21.40 5.30
N ILE A 151 -17.52 21.92 5.61
CA ILE A 151 -18.80 21.20 5.73
C ILE A 151 -19.68 21.71 4.59
N VAL A 152 -19.97 20.84 3.65
CA VAL A 152 -20.71 21.16 2.42
C VAL A 152 -22.09 20.53 2.48
N SER A 153 -23.12 21.35 2.39
CA SER A 153 -24.50 20.88 2.20
C SER A 153 -24.65 20.37 0.76
N VAL A 154 -25.04 19.11 0.61
CA VAL A 154 -25.20 18.55 -0.74
C VAL A 154 -26.45 19.07 -1.46
N ALA A 155 -27.42 19.62 -0.72
CA ALA A 155 -28.67 20.12 -1.29
C ALA A 155 -28.50 21.41 -2.10
N ASP A 156 -27.59 22.30 -1.67
CA ASP A 156 -27.42 23.64 -2.24
C ASP A 156 -25.95 24.04 -2.47
N GLY A 157 -25.01 23.15 -2.14
CA GLY A 157 -23.56 23.39 -2.27
C GLY A 157 -22.98 24.39 -1.27
N LYS A 158 -23.77 24.84 -0.29
CA LYS A 158 -23.30 25.82 0.72
C LYS A 158 -22.16 25.24 1.53
N VAL A 159 -21.05 25.96 1.58
CA VAL A 159 -19.84 25.61 2.35
C VAL A 159 -19.82 26.38 3.65
N THR A 160 -19.73 25.66 4.77
CA THR A 160 -19.40 26.21 6.07
C THR A 160 -17.96 25.84 6.42
N SER A 161 -17.08 26.83 6.50
CA SER A 161 -15.67 26.60 6.86
C SER A 161 -15.44 26.82 8.35
N VAL A 162 -14.68 25.90 8.97
CA VAL A 162 -14.19 26.04 10.34
C VAL A 162 -12.67 26.12 10.28
N PRO A 163 -12.06 27.24 10.70
CA PRO A 163 -10.62 27.43 10.57
C PRO A 163 -9.84 26.58 11.58
N SER A 164 -8.61 26.22 11.20
CA SER A 164 -7.61 25.57 12.08
C SER A 164 -8.12 24.31 12.77
N VAL A 165 -8.46 23.29 12.01
CA VAL A 165 -8.93 21.98 12.50
C VAL A 165 -7.86 20.90 12.23
N ARG A 166 -7.46 20.17 13.28
CA ARG A 166 -6.49 19.07 13.19
C ARG A 166 -7.10 17.78 12.63
N SER A 167 -8.30 17.43 13.10
CA SER A 167 -8.99 16.21 12.73
C SER A 167 -10.48 16.31 13.01
N PHE A 168 -11.26 15.45 12.35
CA PHE A 168 -12.68 15.33 12.60
C PHE A 168 -13.13 13.86 12.57
N ARG A 169 -14.32 13.61 13.14
CA ARG A 169 -15.01 12.32 13.05
C ARG A 169 -16.50 12.52 12.85
N LEU A 170 -17.05 11.69 11.97
CA LEU A 170 -18.48 11.50 11.78
C LEU A 170 -18.90 10.17 12.42
N PRO A 171 -20.09 10.06 13.01
CA PRO A 171 -20.61 8.79 13.45
C PRO A 171 -20.98 7.89 12.27
N ALA A 172 -20.93 6.57 12.47
CA ALA A 172 -21.25 5.59 11.45
C ALA A 172 -22.73 5.54 11.06
N SER A 173 -23.60 6.07 11.93
CA SER A 173 -25.05 6.19 11.72
C SER A 173 -25.55 7.58 12.11
N GLY A 174 -26.80 7.91 11.77
CA GLY A 174 -27.36 9.25 11.97
C GLY A 174 -26.72 10.30 11.05
N GLY A 175 -26.91 11.56 11.29
CA GLY A 175 -26.39 12.65 10.47
C GLY A 175 -26.35 13.98 11.20
N THR A 176 -26.66 13.96 12.49
CA THR A 176 -26.81 15.17 13.30
C THR A 176 -25.47 15.69 13.84
N TRP A 177 -24.52 14.81 14.11
CA TRP A 177 -23.35 15.15 14.87
C TRP A 177 -22.05 15.09 14.06
N LEU A 178 -21.17 16.03 14.36
CA LEU A 178 -19.77 16.08 13.89
C LEU A 178 -18.90 16.45 15.08
N ALA A 179 -17.83 15.68 15.34
CA ALA A 179 -16.84 16.03 16.34
C ALA A 179 -15.53 16.41 15.66
N PHE A 180 -14.89 17.50 16.09
CA PHE A 180 -13.60 17.92 15.53
C PHE A 180 -12.70 18.52 16.62
N VAL A 181 -11.38 18.40 16.39
CA VAL A 181 -10.34 18.94 17.27
C VAL A 181 -9.77 20.19 16.61
N PRO A 182 -9.99 21.38 17.20
CA PRO A 182 -9.32 22.58 16.74
C PRO A 182 -7.80 22.50 16.94
N GLU A 183 -7.05 23.19 16.11
CA GLU A 183 -5.62 23.40 16.30
C GLU A 183 -5.42 24.66 17.14
N ASP A 184 -5.27 24.49 18.46
CA ASP A 184 -5.04 25.64 19.36
C ASP A 184 -3.67 26.26 19.10
N SER A 185 -3.63 27.55 18.81
CA SER A 185 -2.41 28.32 18.59
C SER A 185 -1.54 28.49 19.86
N ALA A 186 -2.00 27.98 21.00
CA ALA A 186 -1.34 28.15 22.30
C ALA A 186 -0.33 27.04 22.66
N ALA A 187 -0.23 25.99 21.90
CA ALA A 187 0.84 24.99 22.06
C ALA A 187 2.05 25.36 21.16
N ALA A 188 2.65 26.52 21.40
CA ALA A 188 4.00 26.77 20.90
C ALA A 188 4.91 25.66 21.48
N PRO A 189 5.66 24.91 20.65
CA PRO A 189 6.68 24.04 21.19
C PRO A 189 7.65 24.92 21.97
N ASP A 190 7.87 24.63 23.26
CA ASP A 190 8.89 25.24 24.09
C ASP A 190 10.23 25.17 23.31
N SER A 191 10.62 26.28 22.71
CA SER A 191 11.81 26.41 21.87
C SER A 191 13.11 26.53 22.68
N ALA A 192 13.11 26.02 23.91
CA ALA A 192 14.26 26.00 24.83
C ALA A 192 14.87 24.58 25.00
N ALA A 193 14.97 23.80 23.94
CA ALA A 193 15.85 22.63 23.93
C ALA A 193 17.02 22.93 22.97
N GLY A 194 18.17 23.18 23.57
CA GLY A 194 19.41 23.65 22.94
C GLY A 194 19.81 22.91 21.68
N ARG A 195 20.23 23.70 20.71
CA ARG A 195 20.99 23.28 19.55
C ARG A 195 22.32 22.68 20.02
N VAL A 196 22.46 21.38 19.98
CA VAL A 196 23.76 20.74 19.89
C VAL A 196 24.01 20.49 18.39
N GLY A 197 25.11 21.07 17.90
CA GLY A 197 25.50 20.99 16.50
C GLY A 197 25.63 19.54 16.02
N ARG A 198 25.04 19.25 14.88
CA ARG A 198 25.23 17.99 14.15
C ARG A 198 26.61 18.03 13.50
N ALA A 199 27.53 17.23 14.00
CA ALA A 199 28.65 16.76 13.21
C ALA A 199 28.15 15.71 12.23
N ALA A 200 28.57 15.82 10.97
CA ALA A 200 28.21 14.90 9.91
C ALA A 200 28.78 13.50 10.16
N GLY A 201 27.97 12.46 9.97
CA GLY A 201 28.43 11.09 9.79
C GLY A 201 28.33 10.18 11.01
N GLY A 202 27.14 9.68 11.29
CA GLY A 202 26.88 8.54 12.18
C GLY A 202 25.37 8.39 12.48
N PRO A 203 24.83 7.16 12.55
CA PRO A 203 23.45 6.96 12.99
C PRO A 203 23.33 7.47 14.43
N ALA A 204 22.35 8.35 14.69
CA ALA A 204 22.06 8.86 16.01
C ALA A 204 21.69 7.71 16.95
N ILE A 205 22.62 7.28 17.77
CA ILE A 205 22.39 6.41 18.93
C ILE A 205 22.03 7.34 20.08
N GLY A 206 20.73 7.58 20.22
CA GLY A 206 20.16 8.34 21.32
C GLY A 206 18.71 7.97 21.47
N ASP A 207 18.41 7.11 22.44
CA ASP A 207 17.05 6.87 22.85
C ASP A 207 16.48 8.18 23.41
N SER A 208 15.53 8.78 22.70
CA SER A 208 14.80 9.97 23.17
C SER A 208 13.88 9.67 24.37
N SER A 209 13.89 8.43 24.87
CA SER A 209 13.06 7.97 25.99
C SER A 209 13.64 8.29 27.38
N SER A 210 14.90 8.77 27.48
CA SER A 210 15.54 9.01 28.78
C SER A 210 15.23 10.37 29.45
N ARG A 211 14.46 11.24 28.80
CA ARG A 211 13.74 12.33 29.50
C ARG A 211 12.35 11.80 29.73
N GLY A 212 11.97 11.60 31.00
CA GLY A 212 10.65 11.11 31.40
C GLY A 212 9.58 11.70 30.48
N ALA A 213 8.81 10.86 29.79
CA ALA A 213 7.89 11.29 28.75
C ALA A 213 7.00 12.38 29.35
N ARG A 214 7.13 13.61 28.83
CA ARG A 214 6.30 14.73 29.31
C ARG A 214 4.85 14.31 29.16
N ARG A 215 4.06 14.44 30.20
CA ARG A 215 2.64 14.14 30.20
C ARG A 215 1.95 14.85 29.03
N GLN A 216 1.25 14.10 28.21
CA GLN A 216 0.52 14.67 27.06
C GLN A 216 -0.88 15.06 27.54
N TYR A 217 -1.15 16.36 27.52
CA TYR A 217 -2.47 16.90 27.85
C TYR A 217 -3.40 16.83 26.64
N GLY A 218 -4.70 16.75 26.92
CA GLY A 218 -5.72 16.76 25.89
C GLY A 218 -5.89 18.11 25.20
N ASN A 219 -6.62 18.11 24.08
CA ASN A 219 -6.99 19.31 23.34
C ASN A 219 -8.48 19.59 23.52
N ALA A 220 -8.92 20.78 23.10
CA ALA A 220 -10.34 21.02 22.99
C ALA A 220 -10.97 20.12 21.94
N LEU A 221 -12.12 19.54 22.25
CA LEU A 221 -13.00 18.86 21.30
C LEU A 221 -14.23 19.73 21.08
N VAL A 222 -14.62 19.96 19.85
CA VAL A 222 -15.90 20.61 19.52
C VAL A 222 -16.85 19.57 18.98
N LEU A 223 -18.00 19.48 19.62
CA LEU A 223 -19.14 18.68 19.17
C LEU A 223 -20.16 19.61 18.51
N ARG A 224 -20.29 19.51 17.19
CA ARG A 224 -21.21 20.33 16.39
C ARG A 224 -22.47 19.58 16.05
N ASN A 225 -23.61 20.20 16.30
CA ASN A 225 -24.88 19.76 15.77
C ASN A 225 -25.04 20.32 14.35
N LEU A 226 -25.01 19.46 13.34
CA LEU A 226 -25.08 19.87 11.93
C LEU A 226 -26.46 20.40 11.52
N THR A 227 -27.51 20.09 12.30
CA THR A 227 -28.89 20.55 12.01
C THR A 227 -29.10 21.97 12.50
N THR A 228 -28.60 22.30 13.69
CA THR A 228 -28.77 23.62 14.32
C THR A 228 -27.57 24.55 14.10
N GLY A 229 -26.41 24.01 13.77
CA GLY A 229 -25.15 24.71 13.70
C GLY A 229 -24.53 25.02 15.06
N ALA A 230 -25.11 24.55 16.15
CA ALA A 230 -24.64 24.81 17.51
C ALA A 230 -23.38 23.99 17.84
N ASP A 231 -22.41 24.66 18.48
CA ASP A 231 -21.16 24.07 18.95
C ASP A 231 -21.15 23.92 20.46
N GLU A 232 -20.70 22.79 20.94
CA GLU A 232 -20.35 22.53 22.32
C GLU A 232 -18.88 22.21 22.43
N ARG A 233 -18.16 22.93 23.29
CA ARG A 233 -16.71 22.76 23.51
C ARG A 233 -16.45 21.95 24.77
N ILE A 234 -15.73 20.82 24.62
CA ILE A 234 -15.27 19.97 25.71
C ILE A 234 -13.75 20.16 25.83
N ALA A 235 -13.27 20.62 26.98
CA ALA A 235 -11.85 20.91 27.15
C ALA A 235 -11.02 19.66 27.50
N ASP A 236 -9.73 19.69 27.13
CA ASP A 236 -8.68 18.74 27.52
C ASP A 236 -8.96 17.27 27.15
N VAL A 237 -9.68 17.05 26.07
CA VAL A 237 -9.98 15.72 25.54
C VAL A 237 -8.73 15.13 24.87
N GLN A 238 -8.32 13.95 25.31
CA GLN A 238 -7.17 13.21 24.77
C GLN A 238 -7.59 12.28 23.63
N ALA A 239 -8.69 11.56 23.83
CA ALA A 239 -9.24 10.65 22.83
C ALA A 239 -10.78 10.67 22.90
N PHE A 240 -11.43 10.40 21.77
CA PHE A 240 -12.89 10.33 21.69
C PHE A 240 -13.33 9.41 20.55
N PHE A 241 -14.57 8.92 20.65
CA PHE A 241 -15.22 8.12 19.61
C PHE A 241 -16.74 8.23 19.75
N PHE A 242 -17.45 7.98 18.65
CA PHE A 242 -18.89 7.74 18.68
C PHE A 242 -19.17 6.24 18.74
N ASP A 243 -20.23 5.84 19.41
CA ASP A 243 -20.75 4.48 19.28
C ASP A 243 -21.37 4.24 17.90
N ASP A 244 -21.56 2.98 17.51
CA ASP A 244 -22.07 2.61 16.20
C ASP A 244 -23.46 3.19 15.90
N SER A 245 -24.23 3.47 16.94
CA SER A 245 -25.62 3.99 16.85
C SER A 245 -25.71 5.52 16.85
N ALA A 246 -24.59 6.23 17.01
CA ALA A 246 -24.56 7.69 17.17
C ALA A 246 -25.37 8.25 18.35
N ARG A 247 -25.54 7.45 19.40
CA ARG A 247 -26.23 7.84 20.63
C ARG A 247 -25.30 8.31 21.72
N VAL A 248 -24.04 7.89 21.64
CA VAL A 248 -23.06 8.09 22.68
C VAL A 248 -21.75 8.63 22.11
N LEU A 249 -21.18 9.62 22.78
CA LEU A 249 -19.79 10.05 22.64
C LEU A 249 -19.01 9.59 23.87
N GLY A 250 -18.07 8.67 23.67
CA GLY A 250 -17.08 8.30 24.69
C GLY A 250 -15.84 9.16 24.55
N TYR A 251 -15.28 9.67 25.68
CA TYR A 251 -14.04 10.44 25.64
C TYR A 251 -13.23 10.37 26.92
N THR A 252 -11.92 10.56 26.81
CA THR A 252 -11.01 10.66 27.92
C THR A 252 -10.44 12.06 28.04
N VAL A 253 -10.22 12.52 29.24
CA VAL A 253 -9.67 13.83 29.58
C VAL A 253 -8.36 13.69 30.32
N VAL A 254 -7.33 14.42 29.88
CA VAL A 254 -6.06 14.60 30.59
C VAL A 254 -5.80 16.11 30.67
N SER A 255 -5.98 16.69 31.85
CA SER A 255 -6.04 18.14 32.06
C SER A 255 -4.88 18.67 32.88
N ARG A 256 -4.56 19.96 32.67
CA ARG A 256 -3.68 20.72 33.58
C ARG A 256 -4.44 21.19 34.82
N THR A 257 -5.76 21.22 34.76
CA THR A 257 -6.62 21.60 35.89
C THR A 257 -6.86 20.37 36.77
N PRO A 258 -6.47 20.38 38.06
CA PRO A 258 -6.67 19.28 38.98
C PRO A 258 -8.13 18.82 39.03
N GLY A 259 -8.36 17.52 39.19
CA GLY A 259 -9.68 16.89 39.34
C GLY A 259 -10.49 16.70 38.06
N ARG A 260 -9.97 17.14 36.90
CA ARG A 260 -10.69 17.00 35.61
C ARG A 260 -10.32 15.75 34.82
N ASP A 261 -9.20 15.12 35.15
CA ASP A 261 -8.80 13.88 34.48
C ASP A 261 -9.86 12.80 34.67
N GLY A 262 -10.13 12.04 33.61
CA GLY A 262 -11.13 10.97 33.71
C GLY A 262 -11.55 10.36 32.39
N ALA A 263 -12.43 9.37 32.52
CA ALA A 263 -13.17 8.75 31.40
C ALA A 263 -14.66 9.10 31.51
N TYR A 264 -15.25 9.50 30.41
CA TYR A 264 -16.57 10.08 30.36
C TYR A 264 -17.40 9.47 29.21
N ILE A 265 -18.70 9.39 29.46
CA ILE A 265 -19.70 9.03 28.45
C ILE A 265 -20.73 10.16 28.36
N ARG A 266 -20.95 10.67 27.14
CA ARG A 266 -21.99 11.66 26.87
C ARG A 266 -23.10 11.06 26.06
N ASN A 267 -24.30 11.11 26.56
CA ASN A 267 -25.52 10.79 25.81
C ASN A 267 -25.83 11.97 24.87
N LEU A 268 -25.85 11.70 23.55
CA LEU A 268 -26.03 12.74 22.55
C LEU A 268 -27.48 13.20 22.38
N SER A 269 -28.45 12.42 22.85
CA SER A 269 -29.87 12.80 22.76
C SER A 269 -30.31 13.65 23.95
N THR A 270 -29.83 13.35 25.16
CA THR A 270 -30.19 14.08 26.39
C THR A 270 -29.21 15.19 26.75
N GLY A 271 -28.00 15.16 26.17
CA GLY A 271 -26.92 16.06 26.54
C GLY A 271 -26.29 15.77 27.90
N THR A 272 -26.63 14.64 28.55
CA THR A 272 -26.10 14.28 29.87
C THR A 272 -24.73 13.65 29.75
N THR A 273 -23.80 14.10 30.58
CA THR A 273 -22.46 13.51 30.71
C THR A 273 -22.33 12.75 32.02
N THR A 274 -21.91 11.50 31.92
CA THR A 274 -21.61 10.63 33.07
C THR A 274 -20.09 10.44 33.17
N ALA A 275 -19.52 10.73 34.32
CA ALA A 275 -18.13 10.40 34.63
C ALA A 275 -18.06 8.94 35.06
N LEU A 276 -17.34 8.10 34.27
CA LEU A 276 -17.11 6.71 34.62
C LEU A 276 -16.11 6.60 35.80
N LEU A 277 -15.08 7.42 35.71
CA LEU A 277 -14.04 7.53 36.74
C LEU A 277 -13.33 8.87 36.61
N THR A 278 -13.00 9.48 37.73
CA THR A 278 -12.22 10.73 37.80
C THR A 278 -11.03 10.56 38.75
N GLY A 279 -10.09 11.48 38.66
CA GLY A 279 -8.90 11.56 39.52
C GLY A 279 -7.63 11.66 38.67
N THR A 280 -6.60 12.31 39.24
CA THR A 280 -5.35 12.57 38.55
C THR A 280 -4.74 11.29 37.98
N GLY A 281 -4.52 11.24 36.67
CA GLY A 281 -3.98 10.06 35.98
C GLY A 281 -4.11 10.19 34.47
N ASP A 282 -3.49 9.26 33.76
CA ASP A 282 -3.67 9.11 32.32
C ASP A 282 -4.77 8.08 32.05
N TYR A 283 -5.65 8.38 31.12
CA TYR A 283 -6.79 7.52 30.74
C TYR A 283 -6.69 7.17 29.27
N LYS A 284 -6.60 5.84 28.98
CA LYS A 284 -6.34 5.32 27.64
C LYS A 284 -7.35 4.26 27.23
N SER A 285 -7.52 4.09 25.93
CA SER A 285 -8.25 2.97 25.34
C SER A 285 -9.68 2.78 25.89
N LEU A 286 -10.41 3.89 26.09
CA LEU A 286 -11.83 3.79 26.44
C LEU A 286 -12.60 3.17 25.28
N VAL A 287 -13.34 2.11 25.57
CA VAL A 287 -14.17 1.36 24.62
C VAL A 287 -15.52 1.01 25.21
N LEU A 288 -16.50 0.80 24.32
CA LEU A 288 -17.82 0.26 24.66
C LEU A 288 -18.01 -1.13 24.06
N ASP A 289 -18.86 -1.94 24.66
CA ASP A 289 -19.35 -3.14 24.01
C ASP A 289 -20.30 -2.77 22.84
N LYS A 290 -20.62 -3.74 21.99
CA LYS A 290 -21.47 -3.52 20.80
C LYS A 290 -22.85 -2.96 21.12
N ALA A 291 -23.37 -3.23 22.31
CA ALA A 291 -24.67 -2.76 22.80
C ALA A 291 -24.59 -1.37 23.47
N SER A 292 -23.41 -0.79 23.60
CA SER A 292 -23.15 0.44 24.39
C SER A 292 -23.68 0.35 25.83
N SER A 293 -23.60 -0.85 26.40
CA SER A 293 -24.10 -1.16 27.75
C SER A 293 -22.98 -1.39 28.77
N GLN A 294 -21.76 -1.47 28.32
CA GLN A 294 -20.56 -1.70 29.11
C GLN A 294 -19.42 -0.81 28.59
N ALA A 295 -18.54 -0.39 29.49
CA ALA A 295 -17.35 0.36 29.17
C ALA A 295 -16.11 -0.25 29.82
N ALA A 296 -14.96 -0.15 29.15
CA ALA A 296 -13.67 -0.54 29.67
C ALA A 296 -12.59 0.45 29.23
N PHE A 297 -11.58 0.65 30.08
CA PHE A 297 -10.45 1.54 29.79
C PHE A 297 -9.25 1.23 30.69
N LEU A 298 -8.09 1.80 30.33
CA LEU A 298 -6.87 1.73 31.12
C LEU A 298 -6.61 3.06 31.82
N THR A 299 -6.14 3.01 33.07
CA THR A 299 -5.67 4.19 33.80
C THR A 299 -4.57 3.83 34.81
N ASN A 300 -3.64 4.75 35.01
CA ASN A 300 -2.61 4.68 36.06
C ASN A 300 -2.98 5.53 37.28
N ARG A 301 -4.24 5.96 37.43
CA ARG A 301 -4.73 6.88 38.49
C ARG A 301 -4.29 6.46 39.89
N ASP A 302 -4.40 5.16 40.19
CA ASP A 302 -4.16 4.67 41.56
C ASP A 302 -2.67 4.68 41.98
N GLU A 303 -1.77 4.70 40.99
CA GLU A 303 -0.33 4.78 41.20
C GLU A 303 0.28 6.09 40.63
N PHE A 304 -0.55 7.00 40.17
CA PHE A 304 -0.09 8.26 39.58
C PHE A 304 0.76 9.05 40.58
N GLY A 305 1.96 9.44 40.15
CA GLY A 305 2.92 10.10 41.03
C GLY A 305 3.98 9.17 41.66
N THR A 306 3.83 7.85 41.50
CA THR A 306 4.94 6.94 41.80
C THR A 306 5.98 6.97 40.67
N PRO A 307 7.27 6.71 40.96
CA PRO A 307 8.32 6.72 39.93
C PRO A 307 8.08 5.76 38.74
N LYS A 308 7.34 4.68 38.99
CA LYS A 308 7.03 3.62 38.01
C LYS A 308 5.54 3.29 38.01
N ALA A 309 4.69 4.31 37.84
CA ALA A 309 3.25 4.13 37.77
C ALA A 309 2.86 3.12 36.69
N THR A 310 2.11 2.11 37.03
CA THR A 310 1.57 1.11 36.12
C THR A 310 0.07 1.33 35.91
N TYR A 311 -0.46 0.71 34.86
CA TYR A 311 -1.87 0.85 34.51
C TYR A 311 -2.68 -0.30 35.15
N SER A 312 -3.95 0.01 35.39
CA SER A 312 -5.00 -0.94 35.73
C SER A 312 -6.08 -0.95 34.66
N LEU A 313 -6.71 -2.11 34.42
CA LEU A 313 -7.92 -2.20 33.61
C LEU A 313 -9.13 -1.88 34.49
N TYR A 314 -9.96 -0.93 34.03
CA TYR A 314 -11.22 -0.56 34.68
C TYR A 314 -12.41 -1.00 33.82
N TYR A 315 -13.49 -1.37 34.49
CA TYR A 315 -14.75 -1.81 33.89
C TYR A 315 -15.94 -1.10 34.53
N ALA A 316 -16.93 -0.73 33.73
CA ALA A 316 -18.20 -0.19 34.17
C ALA A 316 -19.39 -0.85 33.46
N SER A 317 -20.43 -1.21 34.22
CA SER A 317 -21.74 -1.53 33.66
C SER A 317 -22.58 -0.26 33.56
N LEU A 318 -22.93 0.13 32.33
CA LEU A 318 -23.73 1.34 32.09
C LEU A 318 -25.25 1.14 32.36
N LYS A 319 -25.66 -0.11 32.60
CA LYS A 319 -27.04 -0.47 32.97
C LYS A 319 -27.35 -0.25 34.45
N THR A 320 -26.36 -0.26 35.31
CA THR A 320 -26.53 -0.20 36.77
C THR A 320 -26.11 1.12 37.39
N SER A 321 -24.82 1.36 37.53
CA SER A 321 -24.31 2.56 38.25
C SER A 321 -23.57 3.55 37.36
N GLY A 322 -23.10 3.12 36.22
CA GLY A 322 -22.22 3.93 35.35
C GLY A 322 -20.82 4.20 35.93
N SER A 323 -20.56 3.83 37.20
CA SER A 323 -19.24 4.01 37.80
C SER A 323 -18.33 2.82 37.53
N ALA A 324 -17.07 3.11 37.19
CA ALA A 324 -16.08 2.07 36.92
C ALA A 324 -15.37 1.60 38.20
N SER A 325 -15.08 0.30 38.23
CA SER A 325 -14.24 -0.33 39.26
C SER A 325 -13.03 -1.01 38.63
N ALA A 326 -11.95 -1.15 39.37
CA ALA A 326 -10.77 -1.87 38.90
C ALA A 326 -11.11 -3.34 38.66
N ALA A 327 -10.88 -3.77 37.40
CA ALA A 327 -11.09 -5.14 36.96
C ALA A 327 -9.81 -5.97 37.06
N VAL A 328 -8.68 -5.39 36.59
CA VAL A 328 -7.36 -5.99 36.72
C VAL A 328 -6.39 -4.94 37.25
N THR A 329 -5.80 -5.19 38.39
CA THR A 329 -4.78 -4.33 39.02
C THR A 329 -3.37 -4.89 38.76
N PRO A 330 -2.29 -4.14 39.00
CA PRO A 330 -0.93 -4.64 38.85
C PRO A 330 -0.64 -5.90 39.71
N ALA A 331 -1.31 -6.06 40.86
CA ALA A 331 -1.17 -7.25 41.72
C ALA A 331 -1.86 -8.51 41.16
N ALA A 332 -2.77 -8.34 40.17
CA ALA A 332 -3.52 -9.47 39.60
C ALA A 332 -2.83 -10.07 38.36
N VAL A 333 -1.80 -9.42 37.83
CA VAL A 333 -1.02 -9.95 36.68
C VAL A 333 0.14 -10.82 37.18
N PRO A 334 0.66 -11.75 36.33
CA PRO A 334 1.80 -12.59 36.71
C PRO A 334 3.02 -11.77 37.15
N SER A 335 3.82 -12.34 38.10
CA SER A 335 5.05 -11.70 38.59
C SER A 335 5.98 -11.33 37.40
N GLY A 336 6.57 -10.13 37.46
CA GLY A 336 7.41 -9.61 36.36
C GLY A 336 6.62 -9.03 35.17
N MET A 337 5.29 -9.05 35.24
CA MET A 337 4.41 -8.47 34.20
C MET A 337 3.66 -7.25 34.73
N ARG A 338 3.14 -6.44 33.81
CA ARG A 338 2.28 -5.28 34.07
C ARG A 338 1.14 -5.21 33.06
N VAL A 339 0.06 -4.52 33.38
CA VAL A 339 -0.97 -4.18 32.41
C VAL A 339 -0.34 -3.23 31.37
N SER A 340 -0.46 -3.57 30.09
CA SER A 340 0.16 -2.81 29.01
C SER A 340 -0.74 -1.68 28.52
N GLU A 341 -0.24 -0.47 28.57
CA GLU A 341 -0.85 0.70 27.93
C GLU A 341 -0.67 0.76 26.41
N ASN A 342 0.13 -0.15 25.83
CA ASN A 342 0.45 -0.21 24.40
C ASN A 342 -0.46 -1.19 23.64
N ALA A 343 -1.23 -2.02 24.34
CA ALA A 343 -2.23 -2.88 23.71
C ALA A 343 -3.58 -2.19 23.60
N SER A 344 -4.33 -2.54 22.55
CA SER A 344 -5.73 -2.13 22.43
C SER A 344 -6.58 -2.86 23.47
N VAL A 345 -7.59 -2.17 24.00
CA VAL A 345 -8.67 -2.75 24.78
C VAL A 345 -9.87 -2.97 23.86
N ALA A 346 -10.55 -4.11 23.97
CA ALA A 346 -11.77 -4.37 23.23
C ALA A 346 -12.65 -5.38 23.99
N PHE A 347 -13.95 -5.31 23.82
CA PHE A 347 -14.83 -6.39 24.25
C PHE A 347 -14.80 -7.54 23.25
N THR A 348 -14.93 -8.77 23.71
CA THR A 348 -15.33 -9.87 22.84
C THR A 348 -16.70 -9.55 22.21
N LYS A 349 -17.03 -10.17 21.07
CA LYS A 349 -18.20 -9.79 20.27
C LYS A 349 -19.53 -9.87 21.04
N ASN A 350 -19.64 -10.86 21.92
CA ASN A 350 -20.83 -11.04 22.79
C ASN A 350 -20.77 -10.24 24.11
N GLY A 351 -19.68 -9.49 24.35
CA GLY A 351 -19.51 -8.67 25.55
C GLY A 351 -19.18 -9.43 26.83
N ASN A 352 -18.85 -10.72 26.78
CA ASN A 352 -18.61 -11.56 27.97
C ASN A 352 -17.23 -11.37 28.56
N ALA A 353 -16.24 -10.92 27.77
CA ALA A 353 -14.89 -10.70 28.22
C ALA A 353 -14.28 -9.45 27.60
N ILE A 354 -13.24 -8.93 28.23
CA ILE A 354 -12.44 -7.81 27.77
C ILE A 354 -11.08 -8.34 27.34
N MET A 355 -10.72 -8.06 26.07
CA MET A 355 -9.40 -8.25 25.52
C MET A 355 -8.52 -7.07 25.89
N PHE A 356 -7.34 -7.31 26.41
CA PHE A 356 -6.33 -6.29 26.72
C PHE A 356 -4.94 -6.93 26.71
N GLY A 357 -3.88 -6.15 26.95
CA GLY A 357 -2.51 -6.66 26.96
C GLY A 357 -1.87 -6.65 28.33
N VAL A 358 -1.04 -7.66 28.58
CA VAL A 358 -0.02 -7.63 29.64
C VAL A 358 1.36 -7.62 28.98
N ALA A 359 2.35 -7.00 29.62
CA ALA A 359 3.69 -6.88 29.08
C ALA A 359 4.73 -7.12 30.18
N PRO A 360 5.93 -7.63 29.84
CA PRO A 360 7.02 -7.75 30.78
C PRO A 360 7.47 -6.37 31.27
N ILE A 361 7.89 -6.31 32.55
CA ILE A 361 8.53 -5.13 33.12
C ILE A 361 9.96 -5.09 32.60
N LEU A 362 10.26 -4.11 31.76
CA LEU A 362 11.58 -3.93 31.16
C LEU A 362 12.53 -3.28 32.17
N ALA A 363 13.82 -3.59 32.05
CA ALA A 363 14.88 -2.88 32.76
C ALA A 363 14.88 -1.39 32.36
N ASP A 364 15.30 -0.54 33.27
CA ASP A 364 15.40 0.90 33.04
C ASP A 364 16.45 1.19 31.94
N SER A 365 16.15 2.20 31.11
CA SER A 365 17.13 2.69 30.16
C SER A 365 18.31 3.34 30.89
N VAL A 366 19.53 3.05 30.43
CA VAL A 366 20.73 3.73 30.94
C VAL A 366 20.78 5.15 30.37
N PRO A 367 20.89 6.20 31.20
CA PRO A 367 21.01 7.56 30.72
C PRO A 367 22.22 7.73 29.78
N SER A 368 22.06 8.55 28.72
CA SER A 368 23.09 8.74 27.69
C SER A 368 24.40 9.33 28.21
N ASP A 369 24.35 10.16 29.26
CA ASP A 369 25.50 10.71 29.97
C ASP A 369 26.28 9.64 30.74
N SER A 370 25.58 8.61 31.28
CA SER A 370 26.22 7.46 31.94
C SER A 370 26.92 6.50 30.94
N LEU A 371 26.69 6.69 29.63
CA LEU A 371 27.38 5.97 28.57
C LEU A 371 28.64 6.69 28.07
N ALA A 372 28.87 7.93 28.52
CA ALA A 372 30.08 8.68 28.15
C ALA A 372 31.36 7.92 28.57
N GLY A 373 32.25 7.70 27.61
CA GLY A 373 33.49 6.94 27.83
C GLY A 373 33.33 5.42 27.81
N LYS A 374 32.13 4.88 27.55
CA LYS A 374 31.89 3.44 27.38
C LYS A 374 31.81 3.08 25.90
N ALA A 375 32.27 1.85 25.57
CA ALA A 375 32.08 1.34 24.21
C ALA A 375 30.60 1.09 23.93
N VAL A 376 30.14 1.53 22.76
CA VAL A 376 28.78 1.26 22.25
C VAL A 376 28.92 0.44 20.97
N PHE A 377 28.34 -0.73 20.93
CA PHE A 377 28.49 -1.65 19.80
C PHE A 377 27.27 -2.56 19.64
N ASP A 378 27.07 -3.10 18.44
CA ASP A 378 26.13 -4.18 18.14
C ASP A 378 26.93 -5.50 18.10
N LEU A 379 26.61 -6.45 18.99
CA LEU A 379 27.20 -7.79 18.97
C LEU A 379 26.31 -8.74 18.19
N TRP A 380 26.82 -9.25 17.09
CA TRP A 380 26.15 -10.26 16.27
C TRP A 380 26.48 -11.66 16.75
N HIS A 381 25.48 -12.43 17.14
CA HIS A 381 25.68 -13.79 17.64
C HIS A 381 25.04 -14.81 16.69
N TYR A 382 25.72 -15.92 16.42
CA TYR A 382 25.28 -16.92 15.44
C TYR A 382 23.95 -17.64 15.80
N LYS A 383 23.51 -17.57 17.07
CA LYS A 383 22.23 -18.10 17.55
C LYS A 383 21.12 -17.04 17.62
N ASP A 384 21.39 -15.81 17.24
CA ASP A 384 20.35 -14.79 17.23
C ASP A 384 19.24 -15.21 16.28
N ALA A 385 18.01 -15.27 16.79
CA ALA A 385 16.81 -15.59 15.99
C ALA A 385 16.58 -14.58 14.86
N GLN A 386 17.03 -13.34 15.05
CA GLN A 386 16.98 -12.26 14.06
C GLN A 386 18.32 -11.54 14.03
N LEU A 387 18.77 -11.12 12.84
CA LEU A 387 19.99 -10.34 12.68
C LEU A 387 19.89 -8.98 13.38
N GLN A 388 21.03 -8.44 13.86
CA GLN A 388 21.06 -7.13 14.54
C GLN A 388 20.37 -5.99 13.78
N PRO A 389 20.48 -5.85 12.45
CA PRO A 389 19.72 -4.85 11.71
C PRO A 389 18.20 -5.02 11.84
N THR A 390 17.68 -6.26 11.82
CA THR A 390 16.27 -6.57 12.05
C THR A 390 15.86 -6.21 13.48
N GLN A 391 16.65 -6.61 14.48
CA GLN A 391 16.40 -6.28 15.89
C GLN A 391 16.36 -4.76 16.10
N ARG A 392 17.32 -4.02 15.52
CA ARG A 392 17.36 -2.56 15.59
C ARG A 392 16.08 -1.91 15.02
N LEU A 393 15.62 -2.41 13.87
CA LEU A 393 14.39 -1.90 13.24
C LEU A 393 13.15 -2.21 14.08
N ASN A 394 13.14 -3.34 14.76
CA ASN A 394 12.03 -3.82 15.58
C ASN A 394 12.09 -3.36 17.05
N ALA A 395 13.21 -2.82 17.51
CA ALA A 395 13.46 -2.50 18.91
C ALA A 395 12.35 -1.67 19.59
N GLY A 396 11.81 -0.67 18.91
CA GLY A 396 10.68 0.12 19.39
C GLY A 396 9.41 -0.72 19.59
N ARG A 397 9.08 -1.55 18.62
CA ARG A 397 7.94 -2.47 18.68
C ARG A 397 8.13 -3.52 19.77
N ASP A 398 9.33 -4.09 19.87
CA ASP A 398 9.61 -5.16 20.84
C ASP A 398 9.60 -4.64 22.29
N ARG A 399 10.01 -3.39 22.53
CA ARG A 399 9.87 -2.74 23.84
C ARG A 399 8.41 -2.46 24.23
N THR A 400 7.51 -2.32 23.25
CA THR A 400 6.08 -2.08 23.47
C THR A 400 5.23 -3.32 23.25
N ARG A 401 5.86 -4.49 23.02
CA ARG A 401 5.17 -5.77 22.82
C ARG A 401 4.29 -6.09 24.02
N SER A 402 3.09 -6.55 23.72
CA SER A 402 2.11 -6.94 24.72
C SER A 402 1.57 -8.32 24.42
N HIS A 403 1.39 -9.11 25.46
CA HIS A 403 0.77 -10.43 25.40
C HIS A 403 -0.75 -10.27 25.57
N GLN A 404 -1.50 -10.75 24.58
CA GLN A 404 -2.96 -10.69 24.59
C GLN A 404 -3.51 -11.49 25.77
N SER A 405 -4.41 -10.90 26.51
CA SER A 405 -5.08 -11.48 27.67
C SER A 405 -6.58 -11.24 27.63
N LEU A 406 -7.34 -12.05 28.33
CA LEU A 406 -8.78 -11.92 28.53
C LEU A 406 -9.11 -11.72 29.99
N TRP A 407 -10.03 -10.83 30.27
CA TRP A 407 -10.70 -10.74 31.57
C TRP A 407 -12.17 -11.08 31.39
N PHE A 408 -12.58 -12.23 31.94
CA PHE A 408 -13.96 -12.70 31.91
C PHE A 408 -14.77 -11.95 32.97
N ILE A 409 -15.78 -11.20 32.55
CA ILE A 409 -16.51 -10.22 33.37
C ILE A 409 -17.27 -10.92 34.52
N ALA A 410 -18.06 -11.95 34.19
CA ALA A 410 -18.90 -12.64 35.18
C ALA A 410 -18.07 -13.40 36.20
N GLN A 411 -16.97 -14.04 35.80
CA GLN A 411 -16.09 -14.85 36.65
C GLN A 411 -15.03 -14.00 37.34
N LYS A 412 -14.83 -12.75 36.94
CA LYS A 412 -13.73 -11.88 37.37
C LYS A 412 -12.36 -12.57 37.24
N LYS A 413 -12.18 -13.32 36.13
CA LYS A 413 -11.02 -14.16 35.88
C LYS A 413 -10.14 -13.59 34.79
N LEU A 414 -8.84 -13.43 35.07
CA LEU A 414 -7.80 -13.10 34.12
C LEU A 414 -7.23 -14.38 33.50
N VAL A 415 -7.06 -14.40 32.17
CA VAL A 415 -6.38 -15.47 31.43
C VAL A 415 -5.41 -14.84 30.44
N THR A 416 -4.13 -15.18 30.51
CA THR A 416 -3.12 -14.79 29.52
C THR A 416 -3.12 -15.82 28.39
N LEU A 417 -3.26 -15.35 27.14
CA LEU A 417 -3.37 -16.20 25.96
C LEU A 417 -2.06 -16.28 25.17
N ALA A 418 -1.41 -15.12 24.97
CA ALA A 418 -0.16 -15.02 24.24
C ALA A 418 1.03 -15.03 25.20
N VAL A 419 2.14 -15.61 24.75
CA VAL A 419 3.46 -15.62 25.40
C VAL A 419 4.54 -15.46 24.33
N ASP A 420 5.80 -15.24 24.71
CA ASP A 420 6.89 -15.03 23.75
C ASP A 420 7.03 -16.18 22.73
N SER A 421 6.84 -17.43 23.16
CA SER A 421 6.88 -18.59 22.28
C SER A 421 5.62 -18.78 21.42
N LEU A 422 4.52 -18.11 21.77
CA LEU A 422 3.23 -18.12 21.06
C LEU A 422 2.66 -16.71 21.00
N PRO A 423 3.28 -15.79 20.23
CA PRO A 423 2.98 -14.35 20.30
C PRO A 423 1.71 -13.93 19.58
N THR A 424 1.23 -14.74 18.63
CA THR A 424 0.10 -14.37 17.78
C THR A 424 -1.13 -15.20 18.16
N VAL A 425 -2.21 -14.52 18.54
CA VAL A 425 -3.48 -15.15 18.89
C VAL A 425 -4.65 -14.42 18.20
N SER A 426 -5.65 -15.20 17.78
CA SER A 426 -6.93 -14.69 17.26
C SER A 426 -8.06 -15.23 18.15
N VAL A 427 -8.73 -14.31 18.84
CA VAL A 427 -9.75 -14.61 19.85
C VAL A 427 -11.10 -14.77 19.17
N GLY A 428 -11.82 -15.84 19.50
CA GLY A 428 -13.18 -16.06 19.05
C GLY A 428 -14.22 -15.11 19.66
N ALA A 429 -15.44 -15.20 19.18
CA ALA A 429 -16.51 -14.24 19.47
C ALA A 429 -16.90 -14.17 20.96
N ASP A 430 -16.79 -15.28 21.68
CA ASP A 430 -17.09 -15.35 23.11
C ASP A 430 -15.82 -15.48 24.00
N GLY A 431 -14.66 -15.51 23.37
CA GLY A 431 -13.38 -15.63 24.06
C GLY A 431 -13.03 -17.04 24.54
N LYS A 432 -13.85 -18.06 24.23
CA LYS A 432 -13.59 -19.43 24.70
C LYS A 432 -12.63 -20.20 23.80
N VAL A 433 -12.74 -19.98 22.50
CA VAL A 433 -11.85 -20.60 21.51
C VAL A 433 -10.90 -19.56 20.99
N VAL A 434 -9.62 -19.89 20.94
CA VAL A 434 -8.59 -18.99 20.43
C VAL A 434 -7.66 -19.77 19.51
N LEU A 435 -7.42 -19.23 18.32
CA LEU A 435 -6.36 -19.71 17.43
C LEU A 435 -5.04 -19.07 17.82
N GLY A 436 -4.02 -19.91 18.06
CA GLY A 436 -2.64 -19.47 18.26
C GLY A 436 -1.77 -19.85 17.09
N THR A 437 -0.84 -18.96 16.70
CA THR A 437 0.18 -19.25 15.71
C THR A 437 1.55 -18.75 16.13
N SER A 438 2.60 -19.52 15.81
CA SER A 438 3.98 -19.16 16.12
C SER A 438 4.94 -19.50 15.00
N ARG A 439 5.87 -18.59 14.71
CA ARG A 439 7.02 -18.77 13.82
C ARG A 439 8.34 -18.76 14.56
N GLU A 440 8.32 -18.57 15.87
CA GLU A 440 9.52 -18.31 16.68
C GLU A 440 10.59 -19.41 16.54
N ARG A 441 10.18 -20.66 16.40
CA ARG A 441 11.09 -21.79 16.20
C ARG A 441 11.79 -21.79 14.84
N TYR A 442 11.25 -21.07 13.86
CA TYR A 442 11.68 -21.09 12.46
C TYR A 442 12.30 -19.78 12.00
N ASN A 443 12.54 -18.84 12.92
CA ASN A 443 13.08 -17.51 12.56
C ASN A 443 14.43 -17.58 11.85
N ILE A 444 15.33 -18.50 12.27
CA ILE A 444 16.64 -18.69 11.62
C ILE A 444 16.44 -19.29 10.23
N GLU A 445 15.67 -20.37 10.11
CA GLU A 445 15.38 -21.04 8.85
C GLU A 445 14.75 -20.10 7.83
N SER A 446 13.83 -19.22 8.27
CA SER A 446 13.14 -18.25 7.41
C SER A 446 14.06 -17.21 6.76
N MET A 447 15.33 -17.14 7.16
CA MET A 447 16.29 -16.24 6.50
C MET A 447 16.68 -16.70 5.11
N TRP A 448 16.57 -18.00 4.82
CA TRP A 448 16.92 -18.60 3.53
C TRP A 448 15.92 -19.63 3.01
N GLY A 449 15.10 -20.22 3.91
CA GLY A 449 14.04 -21.17 3.57
C GLY A 449 12.66 -20.52 3.45
N ASP A 450 11.66 -21.35 3.24
CA ASP A 450 10.26 -20.91 3.12
C ASP A 450 9.66 -20.38 4.42
N GLY A 451 10.32 -20.69 5.53
CA GLY A 451 9.78 -20.47 6.87
C GLY A 451 8.60 -21.41 7.15
N ALA A 452 8.23 -21.49 8.41
CA ALA A 452 7.10 -22.32 8.82
C ALA A 452 6.31 -21.68 9.97
N THR A 453 5.14 -22.24 10.24
CA THR A 453 4.24 -21.76 11.30
C THR A 453 3.68 -22.96 12.06
N ASP A 454 3.75 -22.92 13.40
CA ASP A 454 3.02 -23.85 14.26
C ASP A 454 1.61 -23.29 14.51
N VAL A 455 0.62 -24.18 14.55
CA VAL A 455 -0.80 -23.88 14.73
C VAL A 455 -1.31 -24.52 16.01
N TYR A 456 -1.93 -23.70 16.86
CA TYR A 456 -2.47 -24.12 18.15
C TYR A 456 -3.95 -23.77 18.27
N VAL A 457 -4.69 -24.61 18.98
CA VAL A 457 -5.98 -24.22 19.57
C VAL A 457 -5.77 -23.95 21.06
N ILE A 458 -6.27 -22.83 21.54
CA ILE A 458 -6.12 -22.41 22.93
C ILE A 458 -7.53 -22.34 23.55
N ASP A 459 -7.70 -22.97 24.71
CA ASP A 459 -8.86 -22.76 25.55
C ASP A 459 -8.75 -21.37 26.20
N GLY A 460 -9.58 -20.43 25.73
CA GLY A 460 -9.54 -19.07 26.20
C GLY A 460 -9.94 -18.90 27.67
N THR A 461 -10.60 -19.91 28.28
CA THR A 461 -11.00 -19.87 29.70
C THR A 461 -9.89 -20.30 30.65
N THR A 462 -8.90 -21.07 30.16
CA THR A 462 -7.77 -21.59 30.95
C THR A 462 -6.42 -21.09 30.46
N GLY A 463 -6.29 -20.69 29.19
CA GLY A 463 -5.02 -20.40 28.54
C GLY A 463 -4.27 -21.64 28.05
N ALA A 464 -4.84 -22.84 28.22
CA ALA A 464 -4.20 -24.08 27.80
C ALA A 464 -4.12 -24.17 26.28
N ALA A 465 -2.90 -24.25 25.74
CA ALA A 465 -2.64 -24.36 24.31
C ALA A 465 -2.38 -25.83 23.93
N LYS A 466 -3.05 -26.28 22.87
CA LYS A 466 -2.84 -27.58 22.25
C LYS A 466 -2.33 -27.40 20.84
N LEU A 467 -1.21 -28.05 20.49
CA LEU A 467 -0.68 -28.05 19.12
C LEU A 467 -1.67 -28.80 18.20
N VAL A 468 -2.09 -28.16 17.14
CA VAL A 468 -2.93 -28.72 16.08
C VAL A 468 -2.03 -29.28 14.98
N LYS A 469 -1.07 -28.49 14.52
CA LYS A 469 -0.11 -28.87 13.50
C LYS A 469 1.14 -28.03 13.61
N ASP A 470 2.29 -28.65 13.56
CA ASP A 470 3.59 -28.01 13.46
C ASP A 470 4.00 -27.80 12.00
N HIS A 471 4.89 -26.85 11.79
CA HIS A 471 5.63 -26.64 10.54
C HIS A 471 4.76 -26.59 9.29
N ILE A 472 3.65 -25.82 9.28
CA ILE A 472 2.90 -25.59 8.05
C ILE A 472 3.58 -24.54 7.18
N SER A 473 3.53 -24.72 5.85
CA SER A 473 4.09 -23.76 4.88
C SER A 473 3.21 -22.53 4.63
N GLY A 474 1.95 -22.54 5.06
CA GLY A 474 0.97 -21.51 4.76
C GLY A 474 0.40 -20.82 6.00
N THR A 475 -0.86 -20.43 5.91
CA THR A 475 -1.61 -19.70 6.94
C THR A 475 -2.67 -20.57 7.58
N ALA A 476 -3.08 -20.19 8.80
CA ALA A 476 -4.20 -20.79 9.50
C ALA A 476 -5.25 -19.72 9.86
N THR A 477 -6.53 -20.09 9.84
CA THR A 477 -7.66 -19.22 10.19
C THR A 477 -8.69 -19.97 11.03
N LEU A 478 -9.30 -19.25 11.99
CA LEU A 478 -10.44 -19.75 12.75
C LEU A 478 -11.71 -19.51 11.94
N SER A 479 -12.61 -20.50 11.87
CA SER A 479 -13.91 -20.34 11.21
C SER A 479 -14.80 -19.35 12.00
N PRO A 480 -15.77 -18.67 11.35
CA PRO A 480 -16.59 -17.64 11.98
C PRO A 480 -17.40 -18.07 13.19
N ASP A 481 -17.90 -19.30 13.21
CA ASP A 481 -18.63 -19.88 14.35
C ASP A 481 -17.74 -20.79 15.22
N GLU A 482 -16.40 -20.70 15.06
CA GLU A 482 -15.38 -21.29 15.92
C GLU A 482 -15.40 -22.83 16.00
N LYS A 483 -15.97 -23.50 14.98
CA LYS A 483 -16.01 -24.96 14.95
C LYS A 483 -14.75 -25.59 14.36
N PHE A 484 -14.03 -24.83 13.50
CA PHE A 484 -12.88 -25.32 12.76
C PHE A 484 -11.72 -24.34 12.74
N ILE A 485 -10.51 -24.90 12.69
CA ILE A 485 -9.32 -24.20 12.22
C ILE A 485 -9.01 -24.72 10.81
N ALA A 486 -9.03 -23.84 9.81
CA ALA A 486 -8.56 -24.16 8.47
C ALA A 486 -7.12 -23.72 8.29
N TYR A 487 -6.26 -24.57 7.71
CA TYR A 487 -4.88 -24.23 7.41
C TYR A 487 -4.42 -24.84 6.08
N PHE A 488 -3.47 -24.16 5.45
CA PHE A 488 -2.84 -24.61 4.22
C PHE A 488 -1.44 -25.14 4.52
N ASP A 489 -1.15 -26.32 3.99
CA ASP A 489 0.18 -26.91 4.07
C ASP A 489 0.58 -27.53 2.73
N LYS A 490 1.70 -27.06 2.18
CA LYS A 490 2.30 -27.47 0.90
C LYS A 490 1.37 -27.26 -0.30
N ALA A 491 0.44 -28.18 -0.54
CA ALA A 491 -0.46 -28.14 -1.70
C ALA A 491 -1.94 -28.22 -1.33
N HIS A 492 -2.25 -28.44 -0.05
CA HIS A 492 -3.59 -28.80 0.38
C HIS A 492 -4.10 -27.95 1.52
N TRP A 493 -5.42 -27.79 1.55
CA TRP A 493 -6.16 -27.25 2.69
C TRP A 493 -6.61 -28.37 3.61
N TYR A 494 -6.44 -28.12 4.89
CA TYR A 494 -6.87 -28.97 5.99
C TYR A 494 -7.80 -28.22 6.91
N THR A 495 -8.71 -28.95 7.54
CA THR A 495 -9.55 -28.44 8.61
C THR A 495 -9.34 -29.29 9.85
N TYR A 496 -9.19 -28.63 10.99
CA TYR A 496 -9.18 -29.23 12.30
C TYR A 496 -10.53 -28.94 12.98
N ASN A 497 -11.31 -29.98 13.25
CA ASN A 497 -12.57 -29.86 14.01
C ASN A 497 -12.25 -29.74 15.49
N ILE A 498 -12.58 -28.60 16.10
CA ILE A 498 -12.17 -28.25 17.46
C ILE A 498 -12.83 -29.17 18.50
N ALA A 499 -14.09 -29.53 18.30
CA ALA A 499 -14.82 -30.39 19.25
C ALA A 499 -14.33 -31.84 19.25
N SER A 500 -14.05 -32.39 18.06
CA SER A 500 -13.63 -33.80 17.95
C SER A 500 -12.11 -33.99 17.98
N GLY A 501 -11.33 -32.94 17.74
CA GLY A 501 -9.89 -32.99 17.57
C GLY A 501 -9.42 -33.67 16.29
N LYS A 502 -10.30 -33.88 15.32
CA LYS A 502 -9.99 -34.56 14.05
C LYS A 502 -9.50 -33.57 13.00
N THR A 503 -8.40 -33.90 12.33
CA THR A 503 -7.93 -33.19 11.14
C THR A 503 -8.39 -33.91 9.86
N THR A 504 -8.85 -33.16 8.90
CA THR A 504 -9.32 -33.67 7.59
C THR A 504 -8.62 -32.90 6.45
N ASN A 505 -8.03 -33.62 5.49
CA ASN A 505 -7.59 -33.01 4.23
C ASN A 505 -8.82 -32.86 3.32
N ILE A 506 -9.26 -31.64 3.10
CA ILE A 506 -10.51 -31.35 2.38
C ILE A 506 -10.30 -31.14 0.88
N THR A 507 -9.07 -30.95 0.41
CA THR A 507 -8.79 -30.70 -1.01
C THR A 507 -8.16 -31.87 -1.77
N SER A 508 -7.54 -32.83 -1.10
CA SER A 508 -6.95 -33.99 -1.78
C SER A 508 -7.94 -34.87 -2.59
N PRO A 509 -9.24 -34.94 -2.23
CA PRO A 509 -10.22 -35.65 -3.05
C PRO A 509 -10.57 -34.96 -4.37
N VAL A 510 -10.34 -33.63 -4.50
CA VAL A 510 -10.62 -32.86 -5.71
C VAL A 510 -9.54 -33.14 -6.75
N LYS A 511 -9.91 -33.80 -7.85
CA LYS A 511 -8.95 -34.19 -8.89
C LYS A 511 -8.87 -33.16 -10.01
N GLY A 512 -7.67 -32.97 -10.59
CA GLY A 512 -7.45 -32.10 -11.73
C GLY A 512 -7.45 -30.59 -11.39
N VAL A 513 -7.40 -30.26 -10.08
CA VAL A 513 -7.41 -28.87 -9.57
C VAL A 513 -6.28 -28.71 -8.57
N SER A 514 -5.56 -27.59 -8.67
CA SER A 514 -4.56 -27.16 -7.69
C SER A 514 -5.11 -26.02 -6.85
N PHE A 515 -5.05 -26.16 -5.53
CA PHE A 515 -5.32 -25.08 -4.58
C PHE A 515 -4.06 -24.30 -4.20
N ALA A 516 -2.88 -24.80 -4.63
CA ALA A 516 -1.61 -24.09 -4.61
C ALA A 516 -1.43 -23.24 -5.87
N GLN A 517 -0.65 -22.18 -5.76
CA GLN A 517 -0.34 -21.28 -6.88
C GLN A 517 0.57 -21.95 -7.90
N GLU A 518 0.00 -22.64 -8.87
CA GLU A 518 0.70 -23.37 -9.93
C GLU A 518 1.47 -22.48 -10.90
N THR A 519 1.26 -21.17 -10.84
CA THR A 519 2.00 -20.17 -11.62
C THR A 519 3.25 -19.65 -10.91
N ALA A 520 3.54 -20.15 -9.69
CA ALA A 520 4.76 -19.79 -8.98
C ALA A 520 5.98 -20.36 -9.74
N ASP A 521 6.91 -19.48 -10.09
CA ASP A 521 8.13 -19.79 -10.83
C ASP A 521 9.40 -19.53 -9.99
N THR A 522 9.24 -19.49 -8.66
CA THR A 522 10.34 -19.42 -7.69
C THR A 522 10.58 -20.78 -7.04
N PRO A 523 11.77 -21.02 -6.46
CA PRO A 523 12.05 -22.29 -5.75
C PRO A 523 11.23 -22.49 -4.48
N ALA A 524 10.57 -21.46 -3.96
CA ALA A 524 9.73 -21.51 -2.76
C ALA A 524 8.55 -22.48 -2.92
N ILE A 525 8.09 -23.04 -1.81
CA ILE A 525 6.84 -23.83 -1.79
C ILE A 525 5.68 -22.90 -2.20
N PRO A 526 4.92 -23.26 -3.25
CA PRO A 526 3.81 -22.42 -3.70
C PRO A 526 2.78 -22.18 -2.61
N GLY A 527 2.38 -20.93 -2.41
CA GLY A 527 1.32 -20.55 -1.49
C GLY A 527 -0.07 -20.98 -1.99
N ALA A 528 -1.10 -20.87 -1.13
CA ALA A 528 -2.48 -21.10 -1.54
C ALA A 528 -3.02 -19.96 -2.43
N TRP A 529 -4.00 -20.26 -3.28
CA TRP A 529 -4.82 -19.24 -3.94
C TRP A 529 -5.69 -18.47 -2.93
N GLY A 530 -6.09 -19.10 -1.82
CA GLY A 530 -6.71 -18.45 -0.68
C GLY A 530 -8.11 -18.95 -0.33
N VAL A 531 -8.70 -18.33 0.71
CA VAL A 531 -10.06 -18.59 1.19
C VAL A 531 -10.98 -17.49 0.69
N ALA A 532 -12.07 -17.86 0.02
CA ALA A 532 -13.12 -16.94 -0.42
C ALA A 532 -14.10 -16.59 0.73
N GLY A 533 -14.29 -17.49 1.68
CA GLY A 533 -15.14 -17.28 2.84
C GLY A 533 -15.62 -18.57 3.50
N TRP A 534 -16.49 -18.39 4.48
CA TRP A 534 -17.22 -19.46 5.15
C TRP A 534 -18.71 -19.18 5.07
N THR A 535 -19.51 -20.22 5.00
CA THR A 535 -20.98 -20.09 5.09
C THR A 535 -21.43 -20.06 6.54
N LYS A 536 -22.58 -19.44 6.81
CA LYS A 536 -23.18 -19.37 8.16
C LYS A 536 -23.28 -20.77 8.79
N GLY A 537 -22.91 -20.84 10.07
CA GLY A 537 -22.90 -22.09 10.83
C GLY A 537 -21.67 -22.95 10.54
N ASP A 538 -20.65 -22.43 9.87
CA ASP A 538 -19.46 -23.13 9.42
C ASP A 538 -19.76 -24.41 8.62
N LYS A 539 -20.86 -24.39 7.84
CA LYS A 539 -21.33 -25.54 7.08
C LYS A 539 -20.40 -25.90 5.93
N SER A 540 -19.81 -24.88 5.31
CA SER A 540 -18.87 -25.02 4.20
C SER A 540 -17.80 -23.97 4.25
N ILE A 541 -16.63 -24.27 3.72
CA ILE A 541 -15.56 -23.33 3.40
C ILE A 541 -15.48 -23.14 1.90
N LEU A 542 -15.32 -21.90 1.45
CA LEU A 542 -15.11 -21.55 0.05
C LEU A 542 -13.64 -21.28 -0.20
N LEU A 543 -13.06 -21.99 -1.13
CA LEU A 543 -11.65 -21.91 -1.51
C LEU A 543 -11.50 -21.51 -2.98
N TYR A 544 -10.42 -20.76 -3.27
CA TYR A 544 -10.02 -20.49 -4.64
C TYR A 544 -9.07 -21.56 -5.17
N ASP A 545 -9.26 -21.93 -6.45
CA ASP A 545 -8.17 -22.35 -7.31
C ASP A 545 -7.73 -21.15 -8.19
N ARG A 546 -6.95 -21.39 -9.25
CA ARG A 546 -6.50 -20.34 -10.17
C ARG A 546 -7.66 -19.59 -10.83
N TYR A 547 -8.73 -20.28 -11.15
CA TYR A 547 -9.81 -19.78 -12.01
C TYR A 547 -11.17 -19.78 -11.37
N ASP A 548 -11.41 -20.67 -10.39
CA ASP A 548 -12.75 -20.98 -9.91
C ASP A 548 -12.86 -20.89 -8.37
N VAL A 549 -14.09 -20.85 -7.88
CA VAL A 549 -14.43 -20.92 -6.46
C VAL A 549 -15.04 -22.28 -6.16
N TRP A 550 -14.59 -22.92 -5.10
CA TRP A 550 -15.02 -24.25 -4.66
C TRP A 550 -15.66 -24.18 -3.29
N GLU A 551 -16.79 -24.85 -3.13
CA GLU A 551 -17.43 -25.10 -1.83
C GLU A 551 -17.06 -26.48 -1.33
N LEU A 552 -16.51 -26.56 -0.12
CA LEU A 552 -16.03 -27.80 0.50
C LEU A 552 -16.66 -27.99 1.88
N ASP A 553 -17.02 -29.24 2.18
CA ASP A 553 -17.42 -29.65 3.53
C ASP A 553 -16.20 -29.72 4.44
N PRO A 554 -16.15 -28.97 5.54
CA PRO A 554 -15.02 -28.98 6.44
C PRO A 554 -14.78 -30.31 7.16
N ASN A 555 -15.75 -31.23 7.18
CA ASN A 555 -15.61 -32.58 7.69
C ASN A 555 -15.20 -33.58 6.61
N GLY A 556 -15.19 -33.17 5.33
CA GLY A 556 -14.82 -34.01 4.20
C GLY A 556 -15.81 -35.16 3.90
N MET A 557 -17.05 -35.07 4.40
CA MET A 557 -18.07 -36.10 4.21
C MET A 557 -18.86 -35.91 2.92
N LYS A 558 -18.90 -34.69 2.40
CA LYS A 558 -19.57 -34.35 1.14
C LYS A 558 -18.55 -34.08 0.06
N PRO A 559 -18.83 -34.39 -1.21
CA PRO A 559 -17.98 -34.05 -2.32
C PRO A 559 -17.85 -32.50 -2.44
N ALA A 560 -16.71 -32.04 -2.90
CA ALA A 560 -16.50 -30.64 -3.24
C ALA A 560 -17.36 -30.24 -4.45
N VAL A 561 -17.87 -29.05 -4.44
CA VAL A 561 -18.70 -28.47 -5.52
C VAL A 561 -18.00 -27.23 -6.08
N SER A 562 -17.87 -27.16 -7.41
CA SER A 562 -17.48 -25.92 -8.05
C SER A 562 -18.63 -24.93 -8.01
N VAL A 563 -18.54 -23.88 -7.20
CA VAL A 563 -19.53 -22.81 -7.12
C VAL A 563 -19.71 -22.13 -8.46
N THR A 564 -18.58 -21.90 -9.16
CA THR A 564 -18.55 -21.22 -10.44
C THR A 564 -18.73 -22.19 -11.64
N ASP A 565 -19.15 -23.43 -11.41
CA ASP A 565 -19.39 -24.45 -12.44
C ASP A 565 -18.22 -24.56 -13.47
N SER A 566 -16.99 -24.34 -13.00
CA SER A 566 -15.77 -24.31 -13.82
C SER A 566 -15.80 -23.34 -15.01
N VAL A 567 -16.64 -22.30 -14.95
CA VAL A 567 -16.72 -21.26 -15.99
C VAL A 567 -15.40 -20.52 -16.10
N GLY A 568 -14.73 -20.27 -14.99
CA GLY A 568 -13.43 -19.64 -14.97
C GLY A 568 -12.40 -20.42 -15.78
N ARG A 569 -12.28 -21.72 -15.53
CA ARG A 569 -11.32 -22.60 -16.22
C ARG A 569 -11.67 -22.77 -17.70
N ARG A 570 -12.95 -22.99 -18.04
CA ARG A 570 -13.39 -23.14 -19.44
C ARG A 570 -13.13 -21.90 -20.30
N ASN A 571 -13.16 -20.71 -19.70
CA ASN A 571 -13.01 -19.43 -20.40
C ASN A 571 -11.67 -18.73 -20.12
N SER A 572 -10.71 -19.40 -19.50
CA SER A 572 -9.42 -18.82 -19.08
C SER A 572 -9.59 -17.53 -18.25
N LEU A 573 -10.59 -17.50 -17.35
CA LEU A 573 -10.88 -16.38 -16.48
C LEU A 573 -10.26 -16.58 -15.11
N VAL A 574 -9.55 -15.58 -14.60
CA VAL A 574 -9.16 -15.50 -13.20
C VAL A 574 -10.32 -14.88 -12.43
N GLN A 575 -10.98 -15.63 -11.58
CA GLN A 575 -12.11 -15.16 -10.79
C GLN A 575 -11.66 -14.77 -9.39
N LEU A 576 -12.16 -13.62 -8.93
CA LEU A 576 -11.91 -13.09 -7.59
C LEU A 576 -13.27 -12.82 -6.97
N ALA A 577 -13.56 -13.37 -5.81
CA ALA A 577 -14.76 -13.01 -5.06
C ALA A 577 -14.76 -11.52 -4.70
N GLY A 578 -15.96 -10.99 -4.53
CA GLY A 578 -16.16 -9.57 -4.20
C GLY A 578 -15.39 -9.12 -2.99
N ALA A 579 -15.12 -7.86 -2.96
CA ALA A 579 -14.29 -6.90 -2.23
C ALA A 579 -13.84 -7.17 -0.77
N ARG A 580 -14.03 -8.34 -0.16
CA ARG A 580 -13.59 -8.61 1.22
C ARG A 580 -12.42 -9.59 1.37
N GLY A 581 -11.95 -10.20 0.29
CA GLY A 581 -10.79 -11.09 0.30
C GLY A 581 -9.77 -10.67 -0.75
N GLY A 582 -8.84 -9.79 -0.41
CA GLY A 582 -7.70 -9.52 -1.27
C GLY A 582 -6.78 -10.75 -1.39
N ARG A 583 -6.24 -11.02 -2.55
CA ARG A 583 -5.08 -11.93 -2.73
C ARG A 583 -3.96 -11.45 -1.78
N GLY A 584 -3.54 -12.29 -0.87
CA GLY A 584 -2.51 -11.97 0.12
C GLY A 584 -3.11 -11.84 1.52
N GLY A 585 -3.81 -12.88 1.96
CA GLY A 585 -4.29 -13.00 3.33
C GLY A 585 -3.13 -13.17 4.32
N GLY A 586 -2.50 -12.07 4.71
CA GLY A 586 -1.89 -12.02 6.02
C GLY A 586 -3.00 -12.30 7.05
N ALA A 587 -2.73 -13.13 8.04
CA ALA A 587 -3.65 -13.40 9.12
C ALA A 587 -4.18 -12.07 9.67
N SER A 588 -5.45 -11.78 9.44
CA SER A 588 -6.11 -10.63 10.02
C SER A 588 -6.21 -10.90 11.52
N ASN A 589 -5.59 -10.04 12.33
CA ASN A 589 -5.75 -10.06 13.78
C ASN A 589 -7.17 -9.64 14.22
N THR A 590 -8.11 -9.57 13.30
CA THR A 590 -9.53 -9.35 13.62
C THR A 590 -10.11 -10.62 14.22
N PRO A 591 -10.84 -10.52 15.34
CA PRO A 591 -11.56 -11.65 15.93
C PRO A 591 -12.44 -12.36 14.91
N ALA A 592 -12.60 -13.66 15.05
CA ALA A 592 -13.55 -14.43 14.24
C ALA A 592 -14.93 -13.74 14.31
N ASP A 593 -15.51 -13.44 13.17
CA ASP A 593 -16.73 -12.66 13.09
C ASP A 593 -17.78 -13.40 12.25
N SER A 594 -18.77 -14.01 12.90
CA SER A 594 -19.89 -14.68 12.26
C SER A 594 -20.74 -13.75 11.39
N SER A 595 -20.66 -12.42 11.57
CA SER A 595 -21.34 -11.47 10.67
C SER A 595 -20.67 -11.39 9.29
N ASN A 596 -19.44 -11.90 9.14
CA ASN A 596 -18.75 -12.03 7.87
C ASN A 596 -19.04 -13.36 7.17
N ALA A 597 -19.72 -14.29 7.83
CA ALA A 597 -20.11 -15.55 7.23
C ALA A 597 -21.17 -15.32 6.14
N LEU A 598 -20.97 -15.97 5.00
CA LEU A 598 -21.85 -15.84 3.84
C LEU A 598 -23.17 -16.56 4.11
N ASP A 599 -24.26 -15.95 3.70
CA ASP A 599 -25.54 -16.64 3.61
C ASP A 599 -25.41 -17.74 2.54
N PRO A 600 -25.88 -18.98 2.80
CA PRO A 600 -25.86 -20.05 1.79
C PRO A 600 -26.57 -19.70 0.48
N ASN A 601 -27.47 -18.71 0.50
CA ASN A 601 -28.19 -18.21 -0.68
C ASN A 601 -27.69 -16.81 -1.11
N ALA A 602 -26.49 -16.41 -0.71
CA ALA A 602 -25.96 -15.09 -1.04
C ALA A 602 -25.73 -14.94 -2.54
N SER A 603 -26.09 -13.78 -3.07
CA SER A 603 -25.66 -13.36 -4.40
C SER A 603 -24.20 -12.90 -4.33
N LEU A 604 -23.34 -13.51 -5.13
CA LEU A 604 -21.91 -13.21 -5.23
C LEU A 604 -21.68 -12.32 -6.46
N LEU A 605 -20.95 -11.22 -6.28
CA LEU A 605 -20.37 -10.47 -7.38
C LEU A 605 -18.92 -10.92 -7.53
N LEU A 606 -18.60 -11.56 -8.63
CA LEU A 606 -17.27 -12.05 -8.95
C LEU A 606 -16.58 -11.08 -9.90
N ARG A 607 -15.31 -10.83 -9.68
CA ARG A 607 -14.45 -10.08 -10.59
C ARG A 607 -13.70 -11.07 -11.49
N ALA A 608 -13.59 -10.77 -12.77
CA ALA A 608 -12.95 -11.65 -13.74
C ALA A 608 -11.93 -10.91 -14.60
N LEU A 609 -10.85 -11.60 -14.94
CA LEU A 609 -9.84 -11.18 -15.91
C LEU A 609 -9.55 -12.36 -16.83
N ASN A 610 -9.76 -12.19 -18.13
CA ASN A 610 -9.38 -13.19 -19.11
C ASN A 610 -7.87 -13.16 -19.34
N GLU A 611 -7.19 -14.29 -19.08
CA GLU A 611 -5.72 -14.37 -19.18
C GLU A 611 -5.22 -14.24 -20.61
N GLU A 612 -6.05 -14.60 -21.61
CA GLU A 612 -5.66 -14.58 -23.00
C GLU A 612 -5.86 -13.20 -23.66
N THR A 613 -7.03 -12.62 -23.47
CA THR A 613 -7.40 -11.34 -24.10
C THR A 613 -7.12 -10.13 -23.21
N LYS A 614 -6.94 -10.35 -21.91
CA LYS A 614 -6.83 -9.33 -20.85
C LYS A 614 -8.13 -8.53 -20.64
N ALA A 615 -9.24 -8.92 -21.28
CA ALA A 615 -10.56 -8.37 -21.00
C ALA A 615 -10.93 -8.58 -19.53
N ALA A 616 -11.46 -7.58 -18.89
CA ALA A 616 -11.85 -7.61 -17.47
C ALA A 616 -13.34 -7.31 -17.28
N GLY A 617 -13.90 -7.81 -16.18
CA GLY A 617 -15.31 -7.57 -15.92
C GLY A 617 -15.83 -8.24 -14.66
N PHE A 618 -17.11 -8.53 -14.67
CA PHE A 618 -17.84 -9.04 -13.52
C PHE A 618 -18.80 -10.16 -13.93
N TYR A 619 -18.95 -11.12 -13.05
CA TYR A 619 -19.97 -12.18 -13.11
C TYR A 619 -20.81 -12.10 -11.84
N ARG A 620 -22.04 -12.55 -11.94
CA ARG A 620 -22.95 -12.74 -10.82
C ARG A 620 -23.23 -14.21 -10.65
N ASP A 621 -23.11 -14.68 -9.44
CA ASP A 621 -23.41 -16.05 -9.06
C ASP A 621 -24.30 -16.06 -7.82
N GLN A 622 -24.90 -17.18 -7.52
CA GLN A 622 -25.67 -17.40 -6.31
C GLN A 622 -25.15 -18.63 -5.60
N LEU A 623 -24.68 -18.42 -4.38
CA LEU A 623 -24.24 -19.54 -3.56
C LEU A 623 -25.43 -20.46 -3.27
N GLY A 624 -25.18 -21.79 -3.35
CA GLY A 624 -26.17 -22.80 -3.05
C GLY A 624 -27.10 -23.20 -4.22
N ASP A 625 -26.95 -22.59 -5.40
CA ASP A 625 -27.59 -23.12 -6.61
C ASP A 625 -26.58 -23.86 -7.51
N SER A 626 -27.04 -24.61 -8.50
CA SER A 626 -26.21 -25.37 -9.42
C SER A 626 -26.06 -24.70 -10.78
N ARG A 627 -26.47 -23.45 -10.92
CA ARG A 627 -26.40 -22.70 -12.17
C ARG A 627 -25.03 -22.08 -12.32
N ALA A 628 -24.53 -22.07 -13.54
CA ALA A 628 -23.30 -21.39 -13.86
C ALA A 628 -23.41 -19.87 -13.62
N PRO A 629 -22.34 -19.21 -13.16
CA PRO A 629 -22.31 -17.77 -12.99
C PRO A 629 -22.65 -17.05 -14.28
N GLN A 630 -23.49 -16.04 -14.17
CA GLN A 630 -23.93 -15.24 -15.30
C GLN A 630 -22.98 -14.07 -15.53
N PRO A 631 -22.52 -13.81 -16.77
CA PRO A 631 -21.73 -12.65 -17.06
C PRO A 631 -22.55 -11.38 -16.85
N VAL A 632 -22.08 -10.48 -16.01
CA VAL A 632 -22.63 -9.13 -15.90
C VAL A 632 -22.08 -8.28 -17.03
N MET A 633 -20.76 -8.27 -17.19
CA MET A 633 -20.07 -7.66 -18.31
C MET A 633 -18.62 -8.12 -18.40
N MET A 634 -18.10 -8.16 -19.61
CA MET A 634 -16.66 -8.28 -19.91
C MET A 634 -16.32 -7.24 -20.97
N ALA A 635 -15.19 -6.55 -20.84
CA ALA A 635 -14.77 -5.52 -21.78
C ALA A 635 -13.24 -5.36 -21.78
N ASP A 636 -12.70 -4.80 -22.86
CA ASP A 636 -11.28 -4.46 -23.02
C ASP A 636 -10.95 -3.15 -22.28
N VAL A 637 -11.15 -3.18 -20.96
CA VAL A 637 -10.95 -2.02 -20.07
C VAL A 637 -10.36 -2.45 -18.72
N SER A 638 -9.79 -1.50 -18.01
CA SER A 638 -9.43 -1.64 -16.61
C SER A 638 -10.57 -1.15 -15.73
N TRP A 639 -11.01 -1.98 -14.78
CA TRP A 639 -12.06 -1.67 -13.83
C TRP A 639 -11.49 -1.47 -12.43
N GLY A 640 -11.94 -0.42 -11.74
CA GLY A 640 -11.77 -0.34 -10.29
C GLY A 640 -12.71 -1.29 -9.54
N THR A 641 -12.57 -1.35 -8.22
CA THR A 641 -13.51 -2.07 -7.37
C THR A 641 -14.82 -1.29 -7.27
N PRO A 642 -15.97 -1.89 -7.61
CA PRO A 642 -17.26 -1.23 -7.46
C PRO A 642 -17.58 -0.92 -6.00
N ILE A 643 -18.05 0.28 -5.74
CA ILE A 643 -18.57 0.73 -4.44
C ILE A 643 -20.07 0.82 -4.56
N LYS A 644 -20.80 0.03 -3.77
CA LYS A 644 -22.27 0.06 -3.73
C LYS A 644 -22.74 0.98 -2.61
N ALA A 645 -23.75 1.78 -2.89
CA ALA A 645 -24.42 2.58 -1.87
C ALA A 645 -25.06 1.67 -0.80
N LYS A 646 -25.06 2.14 0.46
CA LYS A 646 -25.55 1.33 1.59
C LYS A 646 -27.06 1.06 1.53
N ASN A 647 -27.83 2.07 1.11
CA ASN A 647 -29.29 2.08 1.17
C ASN A 647 -29.95 2.20 -0.22
N ALA A 648 -29.19 2.01 -1.31
CA ALA A 648 -29.70 2.11 -2.67
C ALA A 648 -28.99 1.11 -3.60
N GLU A 649 -29.65 0.71 -4.67
CA GLU A 649 -29.04 -0.02 -5.78
C GLU A 649 -28.35 0.99 -6.71
N GLU A 650 -27.24 1.55 -6.23
CA GLU A 650 -26.41 2.49 -6.97
C GLU A 650 -24.95 2.11 -6.76
N TYR A 651 -24.20 2.10 -7.85
CA TYR A 651 -22.79 1.71 -7.88
C TYR A 651 -21.92 2.90 -8.32
N LEU A 652 -20.74 2.99 -7.75
CA LEU A 652 -19.67 3.89 -8.16
C LEU A 652 -18.46 3.05 -8.53
N VAL A 653 -17.89 3.25 -9.73
CA VAL A 653 -16.76 2.47 -10.20
C VAL A 653 -15.87 3.29 -11.12
N THR A 654 -14.57 3.05 -11.13
CA THR A 654 -13.67 3.61 -12.14
C THR A 654 -13.59 2.68 -13.35
N LYS A 655 -13.54 3.28 -14.53
CA LYS A 655 -13.38 2.59 -15.82
C LYS A 655 -12.42 3.39 -16.68
N GLY A 656 -11.43 2.72 -17.27
CA GLY A 656 -10.46 3.34 -18.15
C GLY A 656 -9.79 2.34 -19.08
N THR A 657 -8.99 2.86 -20.00
CA THR A 657 -8.10 2.07 -20.87
C THR A 657 -6.74 2.75 -20.91
N TYR A 658 -5.81 2.24 -21.69
CA TYR A 658 -4.56 2.96 -21.94
C TYR A 658 -4.77 4.36 -22.54
N VAL A 659 -5.79 4.53 -23.38
CA VAL A 659 -6.10 5.80 -24.07
C VAL A 659 -7.18 6.62 -23.36
N ASP A 660 -7.94 6.03 -22.46
CA ASP A 660 -8.99 6.72 -21.69
C ASP A 660 -8.64 6.76 -20.23
N PHE A 661 -8.56 7.96 -19.66
CA PHE A 661 -8.32 8.11 -18.22
C PHE A 661 -9.37 7.34 -17.41
N PRO A 662 -8.97 6.65 -16.30
CA PRO A 662 -9.92 5.90 -15.44
C PRO A 662 -10.85 6.86 -14.68
N ASN A 663 -11.83 7.38 -15.38
CA ASN A 663 -12.87 8.23 -14.82
C ASN A 663 -13.86 7.46 -13.97
N LEU A 664 -14.59 8.17 -13.11
CA LEU A 664 -15.68 7.62 -12.32
C LEU A 664 -16.96 7.51 -13.14
N TYR A 665 -17.64 6.41 -12.92
CA TYR A 665 -18.96 6.10 -13.47
C TYR A 665 -19.89 5.73 -12.31
N ALA A 666 -21.16 6.15 -12.40
CA ALA A 666 -22.20 5.80 -11.45
C ALA A 666 -23.46 5.30 -12.15
N GLY A 667 -24.23 4.47 -11.50
CA GLY A 667 -25.51 3.99 -12.03
C GLY A 667 -26.13 2.84 -11.22
N PRO A 668 -27.38 2.50 -11.51
CA PRO A 668 -28.16 1.52 -10.77
C PRO A 668 -27.68 0.08 -10.97
N SER A 669 -26.82 -0.14 -11.93
CA SER A 669 -26.17 -1.44 -12.17
C SER A 669 -24.83 -1.25 -12.88
N LEU A 670 -23.97 -2.27 -12.83
CA LEU A 670 -22.68 -2.24 -13.52
C LEU A 670 -22.82 -2.24 -15.05
N THR A 671 -24.00 -2.56 -15.59
CA THR A 671 -24.31 -2.50 -17.02
C THR A 671 -24.93 -1.18 -17.46
N ASN A 672 -25.43 -0.38 -16.53
CA ASN A 672 -26.05 0.93 -16.79
C ASN A 672 -25.32 2.01 -15.99
N LEU A 673 -24.17 2.41 -16.51
CA LEU A 673 -23.26 3.37 -15.87
C LEU A 673 -23.15 4.65 -16.70
N VAL A 674 -23.19 5.78 -16.05
CA VAL A 674 -22.97 7.10 -16.65
C VAL A 674 -21.64 7.66 -16.15
N LYS A 675 -20.82 8.24 -17.03
CA LYS A 675 -19.59 8.93 -16.69
C LYS A 675 -19.89 10.17 -15.85
N ILE A 676 -19.30 10.26 -14.66
CA ILE A 676 -19.51 11.36 -13.71
C ILE A 676 -18.23 12.14 -13.36
N SER A 677 -17.11 11.85 -14.01
CA SER A 677 -15.89 12.66 -13.86
C SER A 677 -15.19 12.85 -15.20
N ASP A 678 -14.41 13.91 -15.32
CA ASP A 678 -13.53 14.19 -16.46
C ASP A 678 -12.24 14.84 -15.99
N ALA A 679 -11.33 14.00 -15.43
CA ALA A 679 -10.20 14.49 -14.63
C ALA A 679 -9.07 15.10 -15.47
N ASN A 680 -8.81 14.60 -16.68
CA ASN A 680 -7.70 15.03 -17.53
C ASN A 680 -8.14 15.31 -18.98
N PRO A 681 -9.05 16.26 -19.23
CA PRO A 681 -9.56 16.55 -20.57
C PRO A 681 -8.49 17.08 -21.54
N GLN A 682 -7.37 17.60 -21.01
CA GLN A 682 -6.23 18.07 -21.79
C GLN A 682 -5.49 16.94 -22.53
N GLN A 683 -5.74 15.68 -22.19
CA GLN A 683 -5.11 14.52 -22.84
C GLN A 683 -5.25 14.55 -24.36
N LYS A 684 -6.39 15.02 -24.86
CA LYS A 684 -6.69 15.14 -26.29
C LYS A 684 -5.73 16.02 -27.08
N ASP A 685 -4.99 16.90 -26.38
CA ASP A 685 -4.07 17.87 -27.00
C ASP A 685 -2.66 17.29 -27.22
N TYR A 686 -2.44 16.03 -26.78
CA TYR A 686 -1.15 15.37 -26.84
C TYR A 686 -1.17 14.14 -27.75
N ASN A 687 -0.02 13.83 -28.36
CA ASN A 687 0.23 12.56 -29.00
C ASN A 687 0.30 11.47 -27.90
N TRP A 688 -0.77 10.70 -27.72
CA TRP A 688 -0.85 9.75 -26.60
C TRP A 688 -0.25 8.39 -26.94
N GLY A 689 -0.59 7.85 -28.08
CA GLY A 689 -0.19 6.52 -28.51
C GLY A 689 -1.25 5.45 -28.27
N THR A 690 -0.89 4.23 -28.68
CA THR A 690 -1.72 3.03 -28.56
C THR A 690 -0.91 1.89 -27.96
N VAL A 691 -1.58 0.83 -27.48
CA VAL A 691 -0.95 -0.40 -26.97
C VAL A 691 -1.59 -1.63 -27.60
N GLU A 692 -0.78 -2.64 -27.92
CA GLU A 692 -1.24 -3.93 -28.39
C GLU A 692 -0.59 -5.08 -27.63
N LEU A 693 -1.32 -6.17 -27.44
CA LEU A 693 -0.80 -7.44 -26.93
C LEU A 693 -0.12 -8.18 -28.08
N VAL A 694 1.18 -8.43 -27.95
CA VAL A 694 1.96 -9.22 -28.92
C VAL A 694 2.31 -10.58 -28.35
N ARG A 695 2.50 -11.60 -29.21
CA ARG A 695 2.81 -12.97 -28.87
C ARG A 695 3.96 -13.48 -29.69
N TRP A 696 4.78 -14.33 -29.11
CA TRP A 696 5.89 -15.01 -29.76
C TRP A 696 6.22 -16.31 -29.02
N ILE A 697 7.10 -17.09 -29.57
CA ILE A 697 7.63 -18.30 -28.94
C ILE A 697 9.03 -17.99 -28.42
N SER A 698 9.30 -18.29 -27.16
CA SER A 698 10.64 -18.22 -26.58
C SER A 698 11.57 -19.26 -27.19
N THR A 699 12.88 -19.12 -26.99
CA THR A 699 13.88 -20.07 -27.55
C THR A 699 13.70 -21.49 -27.01
N ASP A 700 13.12 -21.63 -25.82
CA ASP A 700 12.82 -22.92 -25.18
C ASP A 700 11.37 -23.42 -25.40
N GLY A 701 10.65 -22.79 -26.34
CA GLY A 701 9.37 -23.28 -26.84
C GLY A 701 8.11 -22.83 -26.10
N PHE A 702 8.23 -21.91 -25.13
CA PHE A 702 7.07 -21.39 -24.42
C PHE A 702 6.42 -20.23 -25.17
N GLU A 703 5.08 -20.18 -25.17
CA GLU A 703 4.36 -18.99 -25.63
C GLU A 703 4.59 -17.84 -24.66
N GLN A 704 5.08 -16.72 -25.17
CA GLN A 704 5.31 -15.48 -24.47
C GLN A 704 4.30 -14.43 -24.88
N LYS A 705 4.00 -13.49 -23.97
CA LYS A 705 3.13 -12.33 -24.20
C LYS A 705 3.89 -11.07 -23.83
N GLY A 706 3.49 -9.96 -24.40
CA GLY A 706 4.05 -8.66 -24.03
C GLY A 706 3.22 -7.53 -24.62
N LEU A 707 3.51 -6.32 -24.16
CA LEU A 707 2.84 -5.10 -24.60
C LEU A 707 3.75 -4.34 -25.55
N LEU A 708 3.21 -3.92 -26.69
CA LEU A 708 3.87 -3.00 -27.60
C LEU A 708 3.12 -1.68 -27.63
N TYR A 709 3.74 -0.64 -27.10
CA TYR A 709 3.24 0.73 -27.17
C TYR A 709 3.78 1.41 -28.43
N LYS A 710 2.90 2.11 -29.14
CA LYS A 710 3.18 2.77 -30.42
C LYS A 710 2.73 4.23 -30.40
N PRO A 711 3.45 5.15 -31.08
CA PRO A 711 2.99 6.53 -31.28
C PRO A 711 1.57 6.58 -31.87
N GLU A 712 0.81 7.61 -31.52
CA GLU A 712 -0.55 7.81 -32.06
C GLU A 712 -0.56 7.91 -33.59
N ASN A 713 0.45 8.56 -34.16
CA ASN A 713 0.66 8.71 -35.61
C ASN A 713 1.60 7.62 -36.16
N PHE A 714 1.54 6.41 -35.64
CA PHE A 714 2.38 5.30 -36.09
C PHE A 714 2.15 5.00 -37.57
N ASP A 715 3.28 4.94 -38.28
CA ASP A 715 3.32 4.60 -39.72
C ASP A 715 4.18 3.32 -39.88
N PRO A 716 3.61 2.18 -40.30
CA PRO A 716 4.34 0.93 -40.41
C PRO A 716 5.44 0.93 -41.51
N THR A 717 5.45 1.95 -42.38
CA THR A 717 6.49 2.11 -43.44
C THR A 717 7.76 2.81 -42.92
N ARG A 718 7.69 3.46 -41.75
CA ARG A 718 8.80 4.16 -41.10
C ARG A 718 9.50 3.25 -40.11
N LYS A 719 10.78 3.54 -39.85
CA LYS A 719 11.57 2.88 -38.79
C LYS A 719 11.66 3.73 -37.55
N TYR A 720 11.38 3.10 -36.42
CA TYR A 720 11.35 3.73 -35.10
C TYR A 720 12.44 3.20 -34.17
N PRO A 721 13.02 4.03 -33.31
CA PRO A 721 13.78 3.55 -32.19
C PRO A 721 12.87 2.81 -31.22
N MET A 722 13.33 1.71 -30.61
CA MET A 722 12.55 0.94 -29.66
C MET A 722 13.32 0.77 -28.35
N ILE A 723 12.63 0.96 -27.23
CA ILE A 723 13.16 0.66 -25.89
C ILE A 723 12.39 -0.52 -25.32
N SER A 724 13.11 -1.56 -24.93
CA SER A 724 12.54 -2.69 -24.17
C SER A 724 12.65 -2.40 -22.68
N TYR A 725 11.51 -2.43 -21.97
CA TYR A 725 11.41 -2.32 -20.53
C TYR A 725 10.79 -3.60 -19.97
N PHE A 726 11.33 -4.14 -18.90
CA PHE A 726 10.83 -5.38 -18.32
C PHE A 726 11.11 -5.48 -16.82
N TYR A 727 10.35 -6.35 -16.18
CA TYR A 727 10.56 -6.77 -14.80
C TYR A 727 10.33 -8.27 -14.66
N GLU A 728 9.11 -8.76 -14.68
CA GLU A 728 8.72 -10.17 -14.68
C GLU A 728 7.56 -10.41 -15.65
N GLN A 729 6.31 -10.11 -15.24
CA GLN A 729 5.11 -10.24 -16.06
C GLN A 729 4.35 -8.90 -16.07
N LEU A 730 4.24 -8.27 -17.21
CA LEU A 730 3.63 -6.94 -17.39
C LEU A 730 2.39 -6.96 -18.29
N SER A 731 2.17 -8.04 -19.07
CA SER A 731 1.11 -8.10 -20.08
C SER A 731 -0.31 -7.95 -19.52
N ASN A 732 -0.54 -8.25 -18.24
CA ASN A 732 -1.84 -8.01 -17.58
C ASN A 732 -2.20 -6.51 -17.49
N GLY A 733 -1.24 -5.61 -17.75
CA GLY A 733 -1.42 -4.18 -17.80
C GLY A 733 -1.97 -3.62 -19.13
N LEU A 734 -2.36 -4.46 -20.10
CA LEU A 734 -2.79 -4.04 -21.45
C LEU A 734 -3.78 -2.86 -21.44
N HIS A 735 -4.74 -2.89 -20.55
CA HIS A 735 -5.78 -1.84 -20.46
C HIS A 735 -5.52 -0.81 -19.37
N ASN A 736 -4.34 -0.83 -18.72
CA ASN A 736 -4.03 0.14 -17.67
C ASN A 736 -3.68 1.50 -18.27
N TYR A 737 -4.25 2.53 -17.67
CA TYR A 737 -3.87 3.90 -17.96
C TYR A 737 -2.52 4.22 -17.32
N ILE A 738 -1.60 4.75 -18.11
CA ILE A 738 -0.27 5.14 -17.62
C ILE A 738 -0.15 6.66 -17.68
N PRO A 739 -0.31 7.37 -16.55
CA PRO A 739 -0.18 8.83 -16.55
C PRO A 739 1.27 9.22 -16.85
N PRO A 740 1.49 10.31 -17.61
CA PRO A 740 2.83 10.82 -17.81
C PRO A 740 3.39 11.32 -16.47
N ASN A 741 4.53 10.79 -16.06
CA ASN A 741 5.23 11.18 -14.85
C ASN A 741 6.74 11.00 -15.04
N GLY A 742 7.53 11.64 -14.18
CA GLY A 742 8.97 11.40 -14.12
C GLY A 742 9.28 10.40 -13.02
N ARG A 743 9.89 9.27 -13.39
CA ARG A 743 10.39 8.23 -12.50
C ARG A 743 11.68 7.64 -13.07
N ASN A 744 12.29 6.73 -12.31
CA ASN A 744 13.51 6.01 -12.69
C ASN A 744 13.25 4.77 -13.58
N VAL A 745 12.06 4.68 -14.16
CA VAL A 745 11.66 3.66 -15.14
C VAL A 745 11.10 4.31 -16.39
N ILE A 746 11.13 3.61 -17.51
CA ILE A 746 10.49 4.06 -18.74
C ILE A 746 9.00 4.32 -18.49
N ASN A 747 8.52 5.50 -18.87
CA ASN A 747 7.10 5.79 -18.92
C ASN A 747 6.62 5.61 -20.39
N PRO A 748 5.90 4.53 -20.71
CA PRO A 748 5.50 4.23 -22.08
C PRO A 748 4.79 5.41 -22.77
N THR A 749 3.84 6.05 -22.08
CA THR A 749 3.08 7.19 -22.62
C THR A 749 3.98 8.36 -23.01
N HIS A 750 4.96 8.70 -22.15
CA HIS A 750 5.90 9.78 -22.44
C HIS A 750 6.80 9.44 -23.64
N TYR A 751 7.35 8.22 -23.68
CA TYR A 751 8.29 7.83 -24.74
C TYR A 751 7.61 7.66 -26.10
N VAL A 752 6.40 7.06 -26.17
CA VAL A 752 5.69 6.96 -27.45
C VAL A 752 5.20 8.32 -27.95
N SER A 753 4.81 9.22 -27.04
CA SER A 753 4.51 10.62 -27.37
C SER A 753 5.68 11.31 -28.05
N ASN A 754 6.88 10.92 -27.72
CA ASN A 754 8.14 11.42 -28.28
C ASN A 754 8.71 10.54 -29.41
N GLY A 755 7.90 9.67 -30.02
CA GLY A 755 8.25 8.95 -31.24
C GLY A 755 9.11 7.70 -31.05
N TYR A 756 9.10 7.09 -29.88
CA TYR A 756 9.64 5.75 -29.61
C TYR A 756 8.57 4.68 -29.75
N LEU A 757 8.99 3.45 -29.96
CA LEU A 757 8.26 2.26 -29.56
C LEU A 757 8.72 1.84 -28.17
N VAL A 758 7.80 1.35 -27.32
CA VAL A 758 8.15 0.73 -26.05
C VAL A 758 7.62 -0.69 -26.04
N PHE A 759 8.50 -1.64 -25.71
CA PHE A 759 8.17 -3.06 -25.67
C PHE A 759 8.32 -3.59 -24.24
N GLU A 760 7.24 -4.12 -23.66
CA GLU A 760 7.19 -4.72 -22.34
C GLU A 760 6.91 -6.23 -22.45
N PRO A 761 7.95 -7.09 -22.58
CA PRO A 761 7.80 -8.53 -22.63
C PRO A 761 7.57 -9.16 -21.26
N ASP A 762 6.75 -10.21 -21.19
CA ASP A 762 6.73 -11.15 -20.08
C ASP A 762 7.94 -12.08 -20.15
N ILE A 763 8.35 -12.59 -18.98
CA ILE A 763 9.50 -13.49 -18.86
C ILE A 763 9.04 -14.78 -18.21
N HIS A 764 9.40 -15.91 -18.81
CA HIS A 764 9.29 -17.25 -18.22
C HIS A 764 10.64 -17.64 -17.62
N TYR A 765 10.64 -18.11 -16.35
CA TYR A 765 11.88 -18.41 -15.65
C TYR A 765 12.09 -19.91 -15.45
N GLU A 766 13.33 -20.33 -15.69
CA GLU A 766 13.88 -21.61 -15.30
C GLU A 766 14.68 -21.43 -14.00
N ILE A 767 14.39 -22.26 -13.00
CA ILE A 767 15.09 -22.23 -11.71
C ILE A 767 16.57 -22.53 -11.90
N GLY A 768 17.42 -21.73 -11.34
CA GLY A 768 18.88 -21.77 -11.47
C GLY A 768 19.45 -20.86 -12.57
N TYR A 769 18.60 -20.40 -13.50
CA TYR A 769 19.06 -19.70 -14.70
C TYR A 769 18.26 -18.43 -15.02
N PRO A 770 18.14 -17.48 -14.06
CA PRO A 770 17.34 -16.25 -14.27
C PRO A 770 17.85 -15.37 -15.42
N GLY A 771 19.15 -15.24 -15.58
CA GLY A 771 19.74 -14.47 -16.71
C GLY A 771 19.46 -15.10 -18.08
N PRO A 772 19.81 -16.39 -18.29
CA PRO A 772 19.44 -17.10 -19.51
C PRO A 772 17.93 -17.10 -19.79
N SER A 773 17.08 -17.19 -18.77
CA SER A 773 15.62 -17.12 -18.90
C SER A 773 15.15 -15.79 -19.50
N ALA A 774 15.70 -14.67 -19.03
CA ALA A 774 15.44 -13.36 -19.60
C ALA A 774 15.85 -13.30 -21.09
N MET A 775 17.04 -13.82 -21.43
CA MET A 775 17.50 -13.90 -22.83
C MET A 775 16.56 -14.73 -23.70
N LYS A 776 16.20 -15.95 -23.26
CA LYS A 776 15.32 -16.87 -23.97
C LYS A 776 13.93 -16.29 -24.22
N SER A 777 13.41 -15.47 -23.32
CA SER A 777 12.08 -14.86 -23.41
C SER A 777 12.09 -13.56 -24.24
N ILE A 778 13.03 -12.65 -23.97
CA ILE A 778 12.99 -11.27 -24.48
C ILE A 778 13.55 -11.16 -25.91
N ILE A 779 14.70 -11.79 -26.20
CA ILE A 779 15.38 -11.65 -27.51
C ILE A 779 14.49 -12.12 -28.66
N PRO A 780 13.82 -13.28 -28.62
CA PRO A 780 12.92 -13.70 -29.72
C PRO A 780 11.78 -12.69 -29.94
N GLY A 781 11.24 -12.07 -28.87
CA GLY A 781 10.24 -11.01 -29.00
C GLY A 781 10.75 -9.79 -29.72
N ILE A 782 11.98 -9.33 -29.42
CA ILE A 782 12.62 -8.23 -30.15
C ILE A 782 12.83 -8.63 -31.63
N GLN A 783 13.32 -9.84 -31.90
CA GLN A 783 13.52 -10.34 -33.25
C GLN A 783 12.21 -10.42 -34.05
N MET A 784 11.13 -10.87 -33.42
CA MET A 784 9.79 -10.87 -34.02
C MET A 784 9.36 -9.45 -34.42
N LEU A 785 9.58 -8.47 -33.54
CA LEU A 785 9.24 -7.06 -33.82
C LEU A 785 10.14 -6.46 -34.92
N LEU A 786 11.43 -6.80 -34.95
CA LEU A 786 12.34 -6.41 -36.05
C LEU A 786 11.85 -6.96 -37.40
N ALA A 787 11.39 -8.22 -37.43
CA ALA A 787 10.87 -8.86 -38.62
C ALA A 787 9.61 -8.17 -39.20
N ARG A 788 8.85 -7.44 -38.38
CA ARG A 788 7.71 -6.62 -38.83
C ARG A 788 8.12 -5.39 -39.64
N GLY A 789 9.41 -5.03 -39.70
CA GLY A 789 9.99 -4.03 -40.57
C GLY A 789 9.98 -2.59 -40.08
N TYR A 790 9.24 -2.23 -39.07
CA TYR A 790 9.13 -0.86 -38.55
C TYR A 790 10.04 -0.53 -37.37
N VAL A 791 10.75 -1.51 -36.80
CA VAL A 791 11.77 -1.27 -35.78
C VAL A 791 13.13 -1.04 -36.44
N ASP A 792 13.87 -0.04 -35.96
CA ASP A 792 15.23 0.22 -36.42
C ASP A 792 16.23 -0.65 -35.60
N ALA A 793 16.82 -1.62 -36.24
CA ALA A 793 17.79 -2.55 -35.62
C ALA A 793 19.04 -1.86 -35.04
N LYS A 794 19.36 -0.64 -35.49
CA LYS A 794 20.49 0.14 -35.00
C LYS A 794 20.12 1.05 -33.81
N ARG A 795 18.83 1.15 -33.47
CA ARG A 795 18.30 2.05 -32.45
C ARG A 795 17.47 1.31 -31.41
N LEU A 796 18.04 0.20 -30.89
CA LEU A 796 17.46 -0.59 -29.82
C LEU A 796 18.02 -0.13 -28.48
N GLY A 797 17.14 0.25 -27.57
CA GLY A 797 17.46 0.55 -26.17
C GLY A 797 16.91 -0.52 -25.24
N VAL A 798 17.50 -0.63 -24.05
CA VAL A 798 17.03 -1.50 -22.99
C VAL A 798 17.07 -0.79 -21.64
N GLN A 799 16.03 -0.97 -20.83
CA GLN A 799 15.96 -0.38 -19.48
C GLN A 799 15.29 -1.35 -18.51
N GLY A 800 15.80 -1.37 -17.27
CA GLY A 800 15.19 -2.04 -16.15
C GLY A 800 15.62 -1.45 -14.81
N GLN A 801 14.74 -1.60 -13.82
CA GLN A 801 14.96 -1.16 -12.44
C GLN A 801 15.05 -2.40 -11.54
N SER A 802 15.96 -2.39 -10.53
CA SER A 802 16.06 -3.46 -9.54
C SER A 802 16.35 -4.81 -10.19
N TRP A 803 15.41 -5.77 -10.12
CA TRP A 803 15.52 -7.05 -10.82
C TRP A 803 15.61 -6.86 -12.34
N GLY A 804 14.85 -5.91 -12.91
CA GLY A 804 14.99 -5.51 -14.31
C GLY A 804 16.36 -4.89 -14.61
N GLY A 805 16.97 -4.19 -13.68
CA GLY A 805 18.33 -3.65 -13.78
C GLY A 805 19.38 -4.77 -13.87
N TYR A 806 19.24 -5.81 -13.06
CA TYR A 806 20.04 -7.03 -13.17
C TYR A 806 19.93 -7.65 -14.56
N GLN A 807 18.70 -7.85 -15.03
CA GLN A 807 18.44 -8.46 -16.34
C GLN A 807 19.02 -7.62 -17.48
N THR A 808 18.91 -6.28 -17.40
CA THR A 808 19.52 -5.34 -18.35
C THR A 808 21.03 -5.54 -18.42
N LEU A 809 21.70 -5.60 -17.26
CA LEU A 809 23.14 -5.83 -17.20
C LEU A 809 23.52 -7.20 -17.76
N TYR A 810 22.78 -8.25 -17.37
CA TYR A 810 23.02 -9.59 -17.89
C TYR A 810 22.91 -9.62 -19.42
N MET A 811 21.85 -9.05 -19.99
CA MET A 811 21.61 -9.06 -21.43
C MET A 811 22.75 -8.38 -22.21
N ILE A 812 23.23 -7.20 -21.79
CA ILE A 812 24.30 -6.50 -22.51
C ILE A 812 25.67 -7.20 -22.41
N THR A 813 25.84 -8.16 -21.49
CA THR A 813 27.02 -9.03 -21.46
C THR A 813 26.89 -10.21 -22.45
N GLN A 814 25.68 -10.55 -22.90
CA GLN A 814 25.38 -11.72 -23.73
C GLN A 814 25.09 -11.36 -25.19
N THR A 815 24.71 -10.12 -25.50
CA THR A 815 24.37 -9.68 -26.84
C THR A 815 24.82 -8.24 -27.12
N GLN A 816 25.07 -7.91 -28.36
CA GLN A 816 25.50 -6.58 -28.81
C GLN A 816 24.42 -5.84 -29.62
N ILE A 817 23.15 -6.31 -29.54
CA ILE A 817 22.08 -5.71 -30.36
C ILE A 817 21.63 -4.33 -29.86
N PHE A 818 21.95 -4.00 -28.61
CA PHE A 818 21.51 -2.76 -27.98
C PHE A 818 22.49 -1.61 -28.23
N ALA A 819 22.00 -0.48 -28.69
CA ALA A 819 22.75 0.76 -28.87
C ALA A 819 22.84 1.59 -27.57
N ALA A 820 21.96 1.32 -26.57
CA ALA A 820 21.96 1.99 -25.27
C ALA A 820 21.30 1.12 -24.21
N ALA A 821 21.83 1.18 -22.98
CA ALA A 821 21.26 0.50 -21.83
C ALA A 821 21.19 1.42 -20.60
N MET A 822 20.09 1.34 -19.83
CA MET A 822 19.99 2.00 -18.53
C MET A 822 19.59 1.00 -17.47
N ALA A 823 20.38 0.87 -16.41
CA ALA A 823 20.15 -0.04 -15.30
C ALA A 823 19.98 0.74 -13.99
N GLY A 824 18.77 0.69 -13.42
CA GLY A 824 18.50 1.32 -12.13
C GLY A 824 18.66 0.32 -10.99
N ALA A 825 19.43 0.69 -9.95
CA ALA A 825 19.67 -0.10 -8.75
C ALA A 825 19.94 -1.60 -9.05
N PRO A 826 20.86 -1.92 -10.00
CA PRO A 826 21.05 -3.28 -10.49
C PRO A 826 21.80 -4.17 -9.50
N VAL A 827 21.54 -5.48 -9.53
CA VAL A 827 22.44 -6.50 -8.98
C VAL A 827 23.43 -6.90 -10.08
N VAL A 828 24.74 -6.74 -9.85
CA VAL A 828 25.78 -7.12 -10.82
C VAL A 828 26.53 -8.37 -10.38
N ASN A 829 26.62 -8.59 -9.08
CA ASN A 829 27.42 -9.65 -8.47
C ASN A 829 26.58 -10.38 -7.42
N MET A 830 26.02 -11.51 -7.82
CA MET A 830 25.17 -12.33 -6.94
C MET A 830 25.99 -12.96 -5.79
N THR A 831 27.30 -13.12 -5.96
CA THR A 831 28.14 -13.71 -4.89
C THR A 831 28.29 -12.75 -3.71
N SER A 832 28.58 -11.47 -3.95
CA SER A 832 28.64 -10.45 -2.89
C SER A 832 27.26 -10.04 -2.37
N ALA A 833 26.24 -10.02 -3.23
CA ALA A 833 24.90 -9.66 -2.85
C ALA A 833 24.21 -10.73 -1.99
N TYR A 834 24.55 -12.01 -2.13
CA TYR A 834 24.01 -13.14 -1.36
C TYR A 834 24.17 -12.96 0.16
N GLY A 835 25.39 -12.61 0.60
CA GLY A 835 25.70 -12.35 2.00
C GLY A 835 25.31 -10.95 2.49
N GLY A 836 24.64 -10.15 1.65
CA GLY A 836 24.23 -8.79 1.97
C GLY A 836 23.00 -8.70 2.87
N ILE A 837 22.72 -7.50 3.33
CA ILE A 837 21.55 -7.15 4.12
C ILE A 837 20.60 -6.31 3.29
N ARG A 838 19.29 -6.61 3.38
CA ARG A 838 18.22 -5.73 2.93
C ARG A 838 17.93 -4.71 4.03
N TRP A 839 18.60 -3.56 3.97
CA TRP A 839 18.62 -2.59 5.08
C TRP A 839 17.24 -2.05 5.47
N GLY A 840 16.29 -1.97 4.52
CA GLY A 840 14.92 -1.58 4.79
C GLY A 840 14.16 -2.52 5.74
N THR A 841 14.54 -3.80 5.78
CA THR A 841 13.92 -4.83 6.64
C THR A 841 14.90 -5.42 7.64
N GLY A 842 16.20 -5.26 7.43
CA GLY A 842 17.27 -5.83 8.25
C GLY A 842 17.54 -7.32 8.00
N ILE A 843 16.81 -7.97 7.06
CA ILE A 843 16.94 -9.40 6.79
C ILE A 843 18.13 -9.70 5.85
N ALA A 844 18.63 -10.94 5.94
CA ALA A 844 19.63 -11.45 5.00
C ALA A 844 19.05 -11.53 3.57
N ARG A 845 19.90 -11.35 2.57
CA ARG A 845 19.49 -11.49 1.17
C ARG A 845 19.56 -12.92 0.65
N SER A 846 20.14 -13.85 1.39
CA SER A 846 20.29 -15.26 1.01
C SER A 846 18.96 -15.90 0.56
N GLY A 847 17.86 -15.69 1.30
CA GLY A 847 16.53 -16.21 0.91
C GLY A 847 16.03 -15.71 -0.43
N GLN A 848 16.40 -14.49 -0.85
CA GLN A 848 16.06 -13.98 -2.17
C GLN A 848 16.65 -14.83 -3.30
N TYR A 849 17.83 -15.41 -3.07
CA TYR A 849 18.53 -16.23 -4.06
C TYR A 849 18.12 -17.71 -3.97
N GLU A 850 18.02 -18.25 -2.77
CA GLU A 850 17.78 -19.66 -2.57
C GLU A 850 16.37 -20.08 -2.95
N ASN A 851 15.36 -19.31 -2.51
CA ASN A 851 13.94 -19.65 -2.75
C ASN A 851 13.06 -18.51 -3.24
N GLY A 852 13.63 -17.29 -3.42
CA GLY A 852 12.88 -16.09 -3.82
C GLY A 852 13.10 -15.65 -5.27
N GLN A 853 12.95 -14.33 -5.49
CA GLN A 853 12.92 -13.67 -6.80
C GLN A 853 14.13 -13.98 -7.68
N SER A 854 15.32 -14.19 -7.11
CA SER A 854 16.52 -14.44 -7.91
C SER A 854 16.61 -15.87 -8.44
N ARG A 855 15.75 -16.78 -8.01
CA ARG A 855 15.52 -18.13 -8.61
C ARG A 855 16.77 -19.01 -8.77
N ILE A 856 17.83 -18.78 -7.96
CA ILE A 856 19.05 -19.61 -8.04
C ILE A 856 18.78 -21.04 -7.54
N GLY A 857 17.89 -21.21 -6.53
CA GLY A 857 17.43 -22.53 -6.10
C GLY A 857 18.46 -23.33 -5.31
N GLY A 858 19.36 -22.67 -4.59
CA GLY A 858 20.34 -23.29 -3.70
C GLY A 858 21.30 -22.25 -3.14
N SER A 859 21.97 -22.60 -2.04
CA SER A 859 22.95 -21.72 -1.42
C SER A 859 24.19 -21.55 -2.32
N ILE A 860 24.96 -20.50 -2.06
CA ILE A 860 26.21 -20.24 -2.80
C ILE A 860 27.22 -21.40 -2.66
N TRP A 861 27.18 -22.16 -1.56
CA TRP A 861 28.05 -23.32 -1.34
C TRP A 861 27.59 -24.58 -2.07
N GLN A 862 26.26 -24.71 -2.27
CA GLN A 862 25.68 -25.83 -3.02
C GLN A 862 25.79 -25.66 -4.54
N SER A 863 25.66 -24.43 -5.03
CA SER A 863 25.57 -24.11 -6.44
C SER A 863 26.44 -22.91 -6.85
N PRO A 864 27.76 -22.90 -6.52
CA PRO A 864 28.62 -21.71 -6.73
C PRO A 864 28.64 -21.24 -8.19
N MET A 865 28.62 -22.15 -9.15
CA MET A 865 28.67 -21.80 -10.57
C MET A 865 27.41 -21.07 -11.03
N ARG A 866 26.23 -21.39 -10.48
CA ARG A 866 25.00 -20.64 -10.80
C ARG A 866 25.10 -19.17 -10.40
N TYR A 867 25.77 -18.87 -9.26
CA TYR A 867 26.00 -17.48 -8.83
C TYR A 867 26.99 -16.77 -9.77
N ILE A 868 28.03 -17.42 -10.21
CA ILE A 868 29.02 -16.85 -11.13
C ILE A 868 28.43 -16.61 -12.51
N GLU A 869 27.79 -17.64 -13.10
CA GLU A 869 27.18 -17.56 -14.42
C GLU A 869 26.11 -16.50 -14.54
N ASN A 870 25.29 -16.32 -13.49
CA ASN A 870 24.24 -15.31 -13.44
C ASN A 870 24.72 -13.93 -12.94
N SER A 871 26.02 -13.75 -12.67
CA SER A 871 26.56 -12.45 -12.24
C SER A 871 27.16 -11.69 -13.43
N PRO A 872 26.57 -10.60 -13.89
CA PRO A 872 27.11 -9.79 -15.00
C PRO A 872 28.55 -9.33 -14.80
N LEU A 873 28.99 -9.16 -13.55
CA LEU A 873 30.33 -8.68 -13.18
C LEU A 873 31.43 -9.46 -13.88
N PHE A 874 31.28 -10.80 -13.96
CA PHE A 874 32.32 -11.69 -14.53
C PHE A 874 32.39 -11.63 -16.07
N TRP A 875 31.44 -10.92 -16.71
CA TRP A 875 31.27 -10.84 -18.16
C TRP A 875 31.30 -9.40 -18.69
N LEU A 876 31.67 -8.40 -17.88
CA LEU A 876 31.70 -6.99 -18.27
C LEU A 876 32.66 -6.71 -19.43
N ASP A 877 33.67 -7.55 -19.62
CA ASP A 877 34.61 -7.48 -20.74
C ASP A 877 33.93 -7.60 -22.11
N LYS A 878 32.79 -8.31 -22.19
CA LYS A 878 31.99 -8.51 -23.38
C LYS A 878 31.07 -7.33 -23.73
N VAL A 879 30.82 -6.41 -22.81
CA VAL A 879 29.94 -5.28 -23.03
C VAL A 879 30.49 -4.30 -24.05
N THR A 880 29.67 -3.96 -25.04
CA THR A 880 29.96 -2.90 -26.01
C THR A 880 28.96 -1.76 -25.95
N THR A 881 27.81 -2.01 -25.32
CA THR A 881 26.69 -1.09 -25.19
C THR A 881 27.02 0.01 -24.17
N PRO A 882 26.89 1.31 -24.53
CA PRO A 882 26.93 2.40 -23.56
C PRO A 882 25.91 2.19 -22.44
N LEU A 883 26.35 2.38 -21.18
CA LEU A 883 25.55 2.08 -20.00
C LEU A 883 25.33 3.32 -19.13
N PHE A 884 24.10 3.59 -18.74
CA PHE A 884 23.74 4.56 -17.71
C PHE A 884 23.23 3.81 -16.47
N ILE A 885 23.80 4.09 -15.30
CA ILE A 885 23.47 3.46 -14.03
C ILE A 885 22.89 4.50 -13.07
N MET A 886 21.80 4.16 -12.40
CA MET A 886 21.35 4.86 -11.20
C MET A 886 21.44 3.91 -10.00
N SER A 887 22.13 4.29 -8.93
CA SER A 887 22.16 3.52 -7.69
C SER A 887 22.43 4.46 -6.52
N ASN A 888 21.53 4.52 -5.55
CA ASN A 888 21.53 5.51 -4.49
C ASN A 888 22.24 4.99 -3.24
N ASP A 889 22.95 5.88 -2.52
CA ASP A 889 23.79 5.54 -1.36
C ASP A 889 22.99 5.09 -0.12
N ALA A 890 21.67 5.43 -0.05
CA ALA A 890 20.77 4.98 1.00
C ALA A 890 19.77 3.91 0.49
N ASP A 891 20.12 3.20 -0.60
CA ASP A 891 19.29 2.11 -1.11
C ASP A 891 19.06 1.04 -0.03
N ASP A 892 17.79 0.83 0.32
CA ASP A 892 17.35 -0.05 1.38
C ASP A 892 16.99 -1.47 0.90
N ALA A 893 17.04 -1.72 -0.40
CA ALA A 893 16.72 -2.98 -1.06
C ALA A 893 17.91 -3.66 -1.72
N VAL A 894 18.65 -2.95 -2.58
CA VAL A 894 19.85 -3.45 -3.27
C VAL A 894 21.06 -2.65 -2.79
N PRO A 895 22.10 -3.30 -2.26
CA PRO A 895 23.27 -2.58 -1.81
C PRO A 895 23.88 -1.74 -2.95
N TRP A 896 24.06 -0.44 -2.75
CA TRP A 896 24.53 0.47 -3.78
C TRP A 896 25.93 0.13 -4.32
N TYR A 897 26.71 -0.64 -3.55
CA TYR A 897 27.98 -1.21 -4.01
C TYR A 897 27.86 -2.05 -5.28
N GLN A 898 26.70 -2.64 -5.56
CA GLN A 898 26.45 -3.36 -6.81
C GLN A 898 26.58 -2.42 -8.03
N GLY A 899 26.08 -1.19 -7.90
CA GLY A 899 26.27 -0.14 -8.91
C GLY A 899 27.72 0.29 -9.04
N ILE A 900 28.43 0.44 -7.91
CA ILE A 900 29.85 0.82 -7.88
C ILE A 900 30.73 -0.26 -8.53
N GLU A 901 30.53 -1.55 -8.20
CA GLU A 901 31.26 -2.68 -8.82
C GLU A 901 31.06 -2.64 -10.34
N THR A 902 29.87 -2.36 -10.83
CA THR A 902 29.59 -2.20 -12.27
C THR A 902 30.38 -1.03 -12.87
N PHE A 903 30.26 0.15 -12.26
CA PHE A 903 30.90 1.36 -12.77
C PHE A 903 32.44 1.24 -12.82
N VAL A 904 33.02 0.76 -11.72
CA VAL A 904 34.49 0.60 -11.61
C VAL A 904 34.98 -0.46 -12.60
N GLY A 905 34.28 -1.59 -12.73
CA GLY A 905 34.62 -2.65 -13.69
C GLY A 905 34.56 -2.16 -15.12
N MET A 906 33.46 -1.51 -15.53
CA MET A 906 33.31 -0.94 -16.87
C MET A 906 34.38 0.12 -17.18
N ARG A 907 34.65 1.01 -16.22
CA ARG A 907 35.70 2.04 -16.36
C ARG A 907 37.08 1.43 -16.48
N ARG A 908 37.40 0.39 -15.69
CA ARG A 908 38.70 -0.33 -15.78
C ARG A 908 38.92 -0.95 -17.17
N LEU A 909 37.83 -1.39 -17.80
CA LEU A 909 37.82 -1.98 -19.14
C LEU A 909 37.71 -0.95 -20.27
N GLY A 910 37.74 0.36 -19.96
CA GLY A 910 37.66 1.43 -20.95
C GLY A 910 36.32 1.53 -21.65
N LYS A 911 35.23 1.06 -21.02
CA LYS A 911 33.89 1.04 -21.56
C LYS A 911 33.12 2.34 -21.23
N GLU A 912 32.22 2.76 -22.10
CA GLU A 912 31.39 3.94 -21.87
C GLU A 912 30.33 3.65 -20.79
N VAL A 913 30.43 4.33 -19.65
CA VAL A 913 29.53 4.17 -18.51
C VAL A 913 29.32 5.47 -17.77
N TYR A 914 28.07 5.74 -17.40
CA TYR A 914 27.65 6.86 -16.57
C TYR A 914 27.03 6.32 -15.30
N PHE A 915 27.24 7.00 -14.17
CA PHE A 915 26.70 6.61 -12.86
C PHE A 915 26.14 7.83 -12.14
N ILE A 916 24.90 7.74 -11.67
CA ILE A 916 24.28 8.76 -10.85
C ILE A 916 23.83 8.19 -9.51
N ASP A 917 24.11 8.94 -8.45
CA ASP A 917 23.73 8.69 -7.07
C ASP A 917 22.97 9.92 -6.55
N TYR A 918 21.70 9.73 -6.19
CA TYR A 918 20.91 10.74 -5.47
C TYR A 918 21.13 10.56 -3.98
N ASN A 919 22.04 11.35 -3.43
CA ASN A 919 22.51 11.19 -2.05
C ASN A 919 21.38 11.17 -1.01
N ASN A 920 21.44 10.19 -0.11
CA ASN A 920 20.45 9.92 0.93
C ASN A 920 19.06 9.53 0.37
N ASP A 921 18.94 9.19 -0.90
CA ASP A 921 17.71 8.65 -1.46
C ASP A 921 17.73 7.13 -1.43
N VAL A 922 16.53 6.53 -1.47
CA VAL A 922 16.31 5.09 -1.33
C VAL A 922 16.29 4.39 -2.70
N HIS A 923 15.92 3.11 -2.72
CA HIS A 923 15.89 2.23 -3.90
C HIS A 923 15.20 2.85 -5.13
N ASN A 924 14.02 3.45 -4.92
CA ASN A 924 13.37 4.31 -5.91
C ASN A 924 13.42 5.75 -5.37
N PRO A 925 13.90 6.72 -6.15
CA PRO A 925 13.95 8.11 -5.68
C PRO A 925 12.63 8.56 -5.11
N ALA A 926 12.62 8.98 -3.84
CA ALA A 926 11.41 9.36 -3.13
C ALA A 926 11.08 10.86 -3.33
N GLY A 927 12.10 11.69 -3.57
CA GLY A 927 11.94 13.11 -3.78
C GLY A 927 11.48 13.44 -5.21
N ARG A 928 10.45 14.27 -5.38
CA ARG A 928 9.94 14.65 -6.71
C ARG A 928 11.02 15.26 -7.60
N ALA A 929 11.94 16.05 -7.04
CA ALA A 929 13.04 16.65 -7.78
C ALA A 929 13.95 15.56 -8.38
N ASN A 930 14.34 14.56 -7.58
CA ASN A 930 15.18 13.44 -8.02
C ASN A 930 14.45 12.57 -9.05
N GLN A 931 13.15 12.33 -8.86
CA GLN A 931 12.32 11.59 -9.82
C GLN A 931 12.29 12.28 -11.19
N LYS A 932 12.13 13.61 -11.22
CA LYS A 932 12.12 14.39 -12.46
C LYS A 932 13.51 14.42 -13.12
N ASP A 933 14.54 14.62 -12.33
CA ASP A 933 15.91 14.69 -12.84
C ASP A 933 16.36 13.37 -13.48
N ILE A 934 16.13 12.21 -12.80
CA ILE A 934 16.51 10.92 -13.39
C ILE A 934 15.71 10.64 -14.67
N ALA A 935 14.40 10.92 -14.70
CA ALA A 935 13.60 10.70 -15.89
C ALA A 935 14.06 11.56 -17.07
N MET A 936 14.46 12.79 -16.81
CA MET A 936 14.99 13.71 -17.81
C MET A 936 16.37 13.26 -18.32
N ARG A 937 17.30 12.88 -17.44
CA ARG A 937 18.62 12.39 -17.86
C ARG A 937 18.52 11.09 -18.62
N MET A 938 17.62 10.20 -18.22
CA MET A 938 17.33 8.96 -18.94
C MET A 938 16.82 9.26 -20.36
N GLN A 939 15.91 10.21 -20.52
CA GLN A 939 15.45 10.64 -21.85
C GLN A 939 16.60 11.24 -22.66
N GLN A 940 17.38 12.16 -22.10
CA GLN A 940 18.54 12.76 -22.77
C GLN A 940 19.54 11.68 -23.24
N PHE A 941 19.82 10.68 -22.39
CA PHE A 941 20.70 9.58 -22.72
C PHE A 941 20.17 8.78 -23.93
N PHE A 942 18.89 8.37 -23.88
CA PHE A 942 18.31 7.62 -25.00
C PHE A 942 18.16 8.48 -26.26
N ASP A 943 17.76 9.76 -26.15
CA ASP A 943 17.68 10.64 -27.32
C ASP A 943 19.06 10.82 -27.99
N THR A 944 20.12 10.97 -27.21
CA THR A 944 21.49 11.04 -27.74
C THR A 944 21.90 9.74 -28.44
N LYS A 945 21.70 8.59 -27.80
CA LYS A 945 22.19 7.30 -28.32
C LYS A 945 21.31 6.69 -29.41
N LEU A 946 19.99 6.91 -29.35
CA LEU A 946 19.02 6.26 -30.26
C LEU A 946 18.47 7.19 -31.34
N LYS A 947 18.51 8.52 -31.14
CA LYS A 947 18.02 9.49 -32.14
C LYS A 947 19.11 10.40 -32.67
N GLY A 948 20.34 10.34 -32.13
CA GLY A 948 21.44 11.20 -32.53
C GLY A 948 21.28 12.65 -32.07
N ALA A 949 20.52 12.88 -30.98
CA ALA A 949 20.45 14.21 -30.38
C ALA A 949 21.83 14.62 -29.80
N PRO A 950 22.15 15.91 -29.75
CA PRO A 950 23.38 16.40 -29.15
C PRO A 950 23.54 15.89 -27.72
N ALA A 951 24.73 15.42 -27.38
CA ALA A 951 25.01 14.96 -26.02
C ALA A 951 24.97 16.16 -25.05
N PRO A 952 24.21 16.06 -23.95
CA PRO A 952 24.18 17.12 -22.94
C PRO A 952 25.53 17.20 -22.22
N ASP A 953 25.82 18.34 -21.63
CA ASP A 953 27.11 18.64 -21.00
C ASP A 953 27.54 17.61 -19.95
N TRP A 954 26.58 17.11 -19.14
CA TRP A 954 26.85 16.07 -18.15
C TRP A 954 27.35 14.74 -18.75
N MET A 955 26.98 14.42 -20.00
CA MET A 955 27.50 13.24 -20.69
C MET A 955 28.90 13.49 -21.29
N VAL A 956 29.22 14.72 -21.64
CA VAL A 956 30.52 15.07 -22.27
C VAL A 956 31.58 15.32 -21.21
N HIS A 957 31.29 16.11 -20.21
CA HIS A 957 32.27 16.61 -19.23
C HIS A 957 32.06 16.06 -17.80
N GLY A 958 30.89 15.44 -17.50
CA GLY A 958 30.52 15.08 -16.14
C GLY A 958 30.23 16.31 -15.28
N ILE A 959 30.08 16.09 -13.96
CA ILE A 959 29.89 17.16 -12.97
C ILE A 959 30.97 16.97 -11.88
N PRO A 960 32.01 17.81 -11.84
CA PRO A 960 33.04 17.71 -10.83
C PRO A 960 32.47 17.90 -9.42
N TYR A 961 32.92 17.11 -8.44
CA TYR A 961 32.39 17.17 -7.06
C TYR A 961 32.54 18.57 -6.42
N ARG A 962 33.58 19.34 -6.77
CA ARG A 962 33.76 20.74 -6.31
C ARG A 962 32.62 21.66 -6.71
N ASP A 963 31.88 21.32 -7.80
CA ASP A 963 30.79 22.13 -8.35
C ASP A 963 29.41 21.67 -7.83
N LYS A 964 29.40 20.60 -7.02
CA LYS A 964 28.17 20.06 -6.42
C LYS A 964 27.47 21.12 -5.56
N GLY A 965 26.17 21.34 -5.86
CA GLY A 965 25.35 22.31 -5.17
C GLY A 965 25.57 23.78 -5.60
N ARG A 966 26.45 24.02 -6.58
CA ARG A 966 26.71 25.37 -7.10
C ARG A 966 25.99 25.63 -8.42
N ASP A 967 26.14 24.77 -9.38
CA ASP A 967 25.50 24.88 -10.71
C ASP A 967 24.97 23.54 -11.21
N GLN A 968 24.28 22.79 -10.36
CA GLN A 968 23.60 21.57 -10.82
C GLN A 968 22.36 21.88 -11.67
N LEU A 969 21.88 23.13 -11.65
CA LEU A 969 20.71 23.58 -12.40
C LEU A 969 21.05 24.01 -13.84
N GLY A 970 22.28 24.40 -14.12
CA GLY A 970 22.70 24.83 -15.48
C GLY A 970 22.60 23.72 -16.53
N ALA A 971 22.77 22.45 -16.11
CA ALA A 971 22.58 21.27 -16.96
C ALA A 971 21.13 20.84 -17.17
N VAL A 972 20.19 21.46 -16.45
CA VAL A 972 18.77 21.04 -16.38
C VAL A 972 17.81 22.16 -16.80
N ALA A 973 18.27 23.40 -16.79
CA ALA A 973 17.46 24.58 -17.05
C ALA A 973 17.60 25.05 -18.49
N GLN A 974 17.09 24.28 -19.46
CA GLN A 974 16.53 24.92 -20.64
C GLN A 974 15.23 24.19 -21.05
N PRO A 975 14.18 24.95 -21.36
CA PRO A 975 12.83 24.46 -21.59
C PRO A 975 12.69 23.55 -22.81
#